data_6d33c8b4a8bd87cd86297d09683a5386
#
_entry.id   6d33c8b4a8bd87cd86297d09683a5386
#
_cell.length_a   1.000
_cell.length_b   1.000
_cell.length_c   1.000
_cell.angle_alpha   90.00
_cell.angle_beta   90.00
_cell.angle_gamma   90.00
#
_symmetry.space_group_name_H-M   'P 1'
#
loop_
_entity.id
_entity.type
_entity.pdbx_description
1 polymer ?
#
loop_
_entity_poly.entity_id
_entity_poly.type
_entity_poly.pdbx_seq_one_letter_code
_entity_poly.pdbx_strand_id
1 'polypeptide(L)'
;MYTANAIRNICLLGHSGSGKTALAESLLYMTGVIDRIGKNADGNTVCDYDPEEIRRHISISTSVVPLEYKNTKINLLDTPGGFDFSGAVMEALRAADAAILVCSAKDGITVGFEKAWKYCEDRNMPRFIYISKVDEDNSDYNATFNALREKYGNKIAPVVVPIWDGQKKVTGIIDVLNKRAFEMQSLKRVEIDVPDGKEAVIEEFNDALKESVAETSEEFMDKFFGGEDFTYREMITGMHKGVLDHTLYPVLCGSGVNCLGSLMLMDHIVDLLPNPVEGNYHKATTADSKVEEFVVSPGGVPSAFVFKTVSDQYGKYSYIKVLSGEITSDTVLVNARTGETEKLGRLYSVCGKKYSEVKTLACGDIGAIGKMDKVKTGDTLCDARKVVSLKGIPYAPACYSMAIAPKTKGQEDKVAAGLNRLNEEDPSFSLNNNAETKQLVISGAGDQQLDVLVTKLKSRFGVDAVLTPAKVAYREKIKAKVEAHGRHKKQTGGSGQFGDVWVRFEPQEEQDDLIFAEEVFGGSVPRNFYPAVEKGIQEAVQKGPLAGYPMVNLKATLYDGSYHPVDSNEMAFKLAAILAFKEAMPKANPTLLEPIGSLAVTVPENYVGDVMGDLSKRRGRPMGMTPDADGNTVVEAEVPMAEMSSYAIDLRAMTQARGSFTLEFVRYEEVPKQNQAKIIADAKADE
;
A
#
# COMPACT_ATOMS: atom_id res chain seq x y z
N MET A 1 14.09 -28.92 -14.49
CA MET A 1 14.59 -27.62 -13.97
C MET A 1 14.63 -26.66 -15.13
N TYR A 2 14.02 -25.50 -15.01
CA TYR A 2 14.00 -24.49 -16.07
C TYR A 2 15.23 -23.60 -15.96
N THR A 3 15.81 -23.23 -17.09
CA THR A 3 16.84 -22.18 -17.15
C THR A 3 16.17 -20.81 -17.08
N ALA A 4 16.92 -19.77 -16.71
CA ALA A 4 16.36 -18.41 -16.64
C ALA A 4 15.68 -17.95 -17.95
N ASN A 5 16.23 -18.34 -19.10
CA ASN A 5 15.64 -18.02 -20.41
C ASN A 5 14.28 -18.68 -20.65
N ALA A 6 14.00 -19.80 -19.98
CA ALA A 6 12.73 -20.54 -20.06
C ALA A 6 11.79 -20.22 -18.89
N ILE A 7 11.93 -19.06 -18.26
CA ILE A 7 11.05 -18.57 -17.20
C ILE A 7 10.40 -17.25 -17.65
N ARG A 8 9.15 -17.03 -17.27
CA ARG A 8 8.43 -15.75 -17.40
C ARG A 8 7.76 -15.43 -16.07
N ASN A 9 8.07 -14.28 -15.49
CA ASN A 9 7.43 -13.79 -14.27
C ASN A 9 6.50 -12.63 -14.62
N ILE A 10 5.19 -12.85 -14.52
CA ILE A 10 4.19 -11.94 -15.08
C ILE A 10 3.17 -11.59 -14.00
N CYS A 11 2.89 -10.30 -13.80
CA CYS A 11 1.78 -9.87 -12.96
C CYS A 11 0.56 -9.45 -13.80
N LEU A 12 -0.63 -9.85 -13.36
CA LEU A 12 -1.90 -9.39 -13.90
C LEU A 12 -2.31 -8.11 -13.16
N LEU A 13 -2.46 -7.01 -13.88
CA LEU A 13 -2.84 -5.71 -13.33
C LEU A 13 -4.17 -5.23 -13.93
N GLY A 14 -4.90 -4.40 -13.22
CA GLY A 14 -6.16 -3.82 -13.71
C GLY A 14 -7.17 -3.60 -12.59
N HIS A 15 -8.30 -3.01 -12.93
CA HIS A 15 -9.36 -2.68 -11.98
C HIS A 15 -10.01 -3.92 -11.34
N SER A 16 -10.67 -3.73 -10.20
CA SER A 16 -11.52 -4.77 -9.61
C SER A 16 -12.61 -5.18 -10.61
N GLY A 17 -12.83 -6.48 -10.76
CA GLY A 17 -13.83 -6.98 -11.71
C GLY A 17 -13.39 -6.97 -13.18
N SER A 18 -12.16 -6.55 -13.55
CA SER A 18 -11.69 -6.58 -14.95
C SER A 18 -11.46 -7.99 -15.51
N GLY A 19 -11.53 -9.05 -14.70
CA GLY A 19 -11.37 -10.44 -15.15
C GLY A 19 -9.96 -11.02 -14.98
N LYS A 20 -9.08 -10.43 -14.17
CA LYS A 20 -7.72 -10.95 -13.89
C LYS A 20 -7.73 -12.39 -13.39
N THR A 21 -8.42 -12.64 -12.29
CA THR A 21 -8.54 -13.97 -11.68
C THR A 21 -9.19 -14.97 -12.63
N ALA A 22 -10.23 -14.58 -13.38
CA ALA A 22 -10.84 -15.45 -14.39
C ALA A 22 -9.87 -15.79 -15.54
N LEU A 23 -9.01 -14.84 -15.92
CA LEU A 23 -7.93 -15.09 -16.88
C LEU A 23 -6.92 -16.07 -16.31
N ALA A 24 -6.46 -15.88 -15.07
CA ALA A 24 -5.54 -16.80 -14.40
C ALA A 24 -6.11 -18.23 -14.33
N GLU A 25 -7.35 -18.39 -13.92
CA GLU A 25 -8.04 -19.69 -13.87
C GLU A 25 -8.13 -20.36 -15.26
N SER A 26 -8.42 -19.58 -16.32
CA SER A 26 -8.44 -20.12 -17.68
C SER A 26 -7.07 -20.61 -18.15
N LEU A 27 -5.99 -19.88 -17.83
CA LEU A 27 -4.63 -20.29 -18.18
C LEU A 27 -4.22 -21.57 -17.43
N LEU A 28 -4.55 -21.67 -16.13
CA LEU A 28 -4.32 -22.87 -15.32
C LEU A 28 -5.09 -24.09 -15.86
N TYR A 29 -6.34 -23.88 -16.29
CA TYR A 29 -7.16 -24.94 -16.88
C TYR A 29 -6.60 -25.41 -18.23
N MET A 30 -6.27 -24.48 -19.11
CA MET A 30 -5.75 -24.80 -20.45
C MET A 30 -4.38 -25.48 -20.43
N THR A 31 -3.62 -25.32 -19.35
CA THR A 31 -2.33 -26.00 -19.13
C THR A 31 -2.47 -27.30 -18.32
N GLY A 32 -3.68 -27.64 -17.86
CA GLY A 32 -3.93 -28.85 -17.10
C GLY A 32 -3.44 -28.81 -15.64
N VAL A 33 -3.13 -27.63 -15.11
CA VAL A 33 -2.79 -27.44 -13.69
C VAL A 33 -4.02 -27.68 -12.80
N ILE A 34 -5.20 -27.34 -13.31
CA ILE A 34 -6.49 -27.59 -12.69
C ILE A 34 -7.43 -28.34 -13.67
N ASP A 35 -8.31 -29.16 -13.13
CA ASP A 35 -9.26 -29.96 -13.91
C ASP A 35 -10.58 -29.22 -14.18
N ARG A 36 -10.84 -28.14 -13.46
CA ARG A 36 -12.07 -27.36 -13.51
C ARG A 36 -11.75 -25.87 -13.30
N ILE A 37 -12.33 -25.03 -14.15
CA ILE A 37 -12.20 -23.56 -14.02
C ILE A 37 -12.97 -23.10 -12.77
N GLY A 38 -12.26 -22.40 -11.86
CA GLY A 38 -12.87 -21.76 -10.72
C GLY A 38 -13.63 -20.48 -11.09
N LYS A 39 -14.59 -20.10 -10.25
CA LYS A 39 -15.34 -18.86 -10.39
C LYS A 39 -15.36 -18.10 -9.07
N ASN A 40 -15.12 -16.80 -9.11
CA ASN A 40 -15.15 -15.96 -7.90
C ASN A 40 -16.51 -16.03 -7.20
N ALA A 41 -17.61 -16.06 -7.96
CA ALA A 41 -18.96 -16.17 -7.39
C ALA A 41 -19.19 -17.48 -6.62
N ASP A 42 -18.51 -18.55 -7.01
CA ASP A 42 -18.60 -19.87 -6.35
C ASP A 42 -17.57 -20.01 -5.20
N GLY A 43 -16.64 -19.05 -5.04
CA GLY A 43 -15.57 -19.08 -4.04
C GLY A 43 -14.61 -20.26 -4.19
N ASN A 44 -14.37 -20.74 -5.41
CA ASN A 44 -13.62 -21.96 -5.69
C ASN A 44 -12.42 -21.76 -6.65
N THR A 45 -11.96 -20.51 -6.80
CA THR A 45 -10.77 -20.21 -7.58
C THR A 45 -9.49 -20.61 -6.84
N VAL A 46 -8.42 -20.91 -7.57
CA VAL A 46 -7.10 -21.21 -7.01
C VAL A 46 -6.45 -19.96 -6.44
N CYS A 47 -6.70 -18.81 -7.08
CA CYS A 47 -6.07 -17.54 -6.71
C CYS A 47 -6.68 -16.92 -5.45
N ASP A 48 -8.00 -16.88 -5.32
CA ASP A 48 -8.70 -16.30 -4.18
C ASP A 48 -9.02 -17.39 -3.15
N TYR A 49 -8.04 -17.78 -2.35
CA TYR A 49 -8.14 -18.90 -1.40
C TYR A 49 -8.23 -18.46 0.06
N ASP A 50 -7.98 -17.19 0.39
CA ASP A 50 -8.18 -16.66 1.74
C ASP A 50 -9.68 -16.62 2.06
N PRO A 51 -10.12 -17.03 3.26
CA PRO A 51 -11.53 -16.97 3.64
C PRO A 51 -12.18 -15.59 3.44
N GLU A 52 -11.42 -14.52 3.57
CA GLU A 52 -11.92 -13.16 3.34
C GLU A 52 -12.09 -12.85 1.83
N GLU A 53 -11.22 -13.37 0.96
CA GLU A 53 -11.37 -13.28 -0.50
C GLU A 53 -12.63 -14.03 -0.96
N ILE A 54 -12.80 -15.26 -0.45
CA ILE A 54 -13.98 -16.08 -0.73
C ILE A 54 -15.26 -15.40 -0.25
N ARG A 55 -15.29 -14.88 0.98
CA ARG A 55 -16.45 -14.20 1.55
C ARG A 55 -16.84 -12.92 0.82
N ARG A 56 -15.87 -12.17 0.36
CA ARG A 56 -16.07 -10.87 -0.31
C ARG A 56 -16.15 -10.97 -1.81
N HIS A 57 -15.80 -12.12 -2.40
CA HIS A 57 -15.68 -12.35 -3.83
C HIS A 57 -14.72 -11.37 -4.52
N ILE A 58 -13.64 -10.98 -3.84
CA ILE A 58 -12.58 -10.10 -4.35
C ILE A 58 -11.21 -10.61 -3.92
N SER A 59 -10.20 -10.39 -4.74
CA SER A 59 -8.81 -10.62 -4.38
C SER A 59 -8.33 -9.56 -3.40
N ILE A 60 -7.65 -9.97 -2.33
CA ILE A 60 -7.10 -9.10 -1.26
C ILE A 60 -5.58 -9.14 -1.30
N SER A 61 -5.01 -10.28 -1.66
CA SER A 61 -3.56 -10.52 -1.67
C SER A 61 -3.13 -11.03 -3.03
N THR A 62 -1.86 -10.82 -3.39
CA THR A 62 -1.31 -11.39 -4.62
C THR A 62 -1.14 -12.90 -4.48
N SER A 63 -1.70 -13.66 -5.42
CA SER A 63 -1.52 -15.09 -5.54
C SER A 63 -0.47 -15.43 -6.59
N VAL A 64 0.37 -16.44 -6.29
CA VAL A 64 1.37 -16.97 -7.23
C VAL A 64 0.87 -18.30 -7.75
N VAL A 65 0.75 -18.42 -9.07
CA VAL A 65 0.30 -19.64 -9.74
C VAL A 65 1.22 -19.96 -10.92
N PRO A 66 2.11 -20.95 -10.79
CA PRO A 66 2.99 -21.37 -11.86
C PRO A 66 2.26 -22.29 -12.82
N LEU A 67 2.55 -22.14 -14.09
CA LEU A 67 2.08 -23.03 -15.16
C LEU A 67 3.22 -23.33 -16.15
N GLU A 68 3.07 -24.40 -16.92
CA GLU A 68 4.09 -24.82 -17.89
C GLU A 68 3.46 -24.83 -19.29
N TYR A 69 4.10 -24.14 -20.21
CA TYR A 69 3.65 -24.07 -21.60
C TYR A 69 4.85 -24.00 -22.57
N LYS A 70 4.87 -24.84 -23.59
CA LYS A 70 5.97 -24.91 -24.61
C LYS A 70 7.38 -24.91 -23.99
N ASN A 71 7.61 -25.76 -23.00
CA ASN A 71 8.88 -25.86 -22.24
C ASN A 71 9.28 -24.55 -21.49
N THR A 72 8.36 -23.66 -21.28
CA THR A 72 8.55 -22.43 -20.49
C THR A 72 7.73 -22.50 -19.22
N LYS A 73 8.34 -22.14 -18.10
CA LYS A 73 7.64 -21.95 -16.83
C LYS A 73 7.15 -20.51 -16.75
N ILE A 74 5.86 -20.33 -16.59
CA ILE A 74 5.25 -19.01 -16.40
C ILE A 74 4.80 -18.91 -14.94
N ASN A 75 5.44 -18.06 -14.15
CA ASN A 75 4.99 -17.69 -12.82
C ASN A 75 4.03 -16.52 -12.96
N LEU A 76 2.74 -16.80 -12.85
CA LEU A 76 1.69 -15.80 -12.93
C LEU A 76 1.39 -15.28 -11.52
N LEU A 77 1.40 -13.95 -11.36
CA LEU A 77 1.05 -13.27 -10.14
C LEU A 77 -0.31 -12.58 -10.35
N ASP A 78 -1.38 -13.18 -9.83
CA ASP A 78 -2.70 -12.56 -9.85
C ASP A 78 -2.81 -11.53 -8.73
N THR A 79 -3.08 -10.26 -9.08
CA THR A 79 -3.07 -9.15 -8.13
C THR A 79 -4.47 -8.65 -7.80
N PRO A 80 -4.70 -8.12 -6.59
CA PRO A 80 -5.95 -7.46 -6.28
C PRO A 80 -6.18 -6.22 -7.14
N GLY A 81 -7.44 -5.96 -7.49
CA GLY A 81 -7.83 -4.76 -8.24
C GLY A 81 -8.40 -3.65 -7.39
N GLY A 82 -8.62 -3.89 -6.10
CA GLY A 82 -9.09 -2.90 -5.13
C GLY A 82 -7.97 -1.97 -4.67
N PHE A 83 -8.23 -0.67 -4.60
CA PHE A 83 -7.21 0.32 -4.25
C PHE A 83 -6.67 0.17 -2.82
N ASP A 84 -7.47 -0.36 -1.92
CA ASP A 84 -7.09 -0.63 -0.53
C ASP A 84 -6.00 -1.70 -0.41
N PHE A 85 -5.85 -2.54 -1.44
CA PHE A 85 -4.89 -3.64 -1.48
C PHE A 85 -3.72 -3.36 -2.42
N SER A 86 -3.45 -2.09 -2.70
CA SER A 86 -2.34 -1.67 -3.57
C SER A 86 -0.97 -2.13 -3.06
N GLY A 87 -0.80 -2.37 -1.76
CA GLY A 87 0.41 -2.95 -1.19
C GLY A 87 0.78 -4.28 -1.82
N ALA A 88 -0.19 -5.19 -1.97
CA ALA A 88 0.01 -6.49 -2.62
C ALA A 88 0.34 -6.35 -4.12
N VAL A 89 -0.17 -5.31 -4.79
CA VAL A 89 0.23 -4.99 -6.18
C VAL A 89 1.70 -4.57 -6.25
N MET A 90 2.17 -3.76 -5.28
CA MET A 90 3.60 -3.36 -5.22
C MET A 90 4.53 -4.55 -4.99
N GLU A 91 4.12 -5.52 -4.20
CA GLU A 91 4.83 -6.79 -3.99
C GLU A 91 4.96 -7.58 -5.30
N ALA A 92 3.86 -7.74 -6.04
CA ALA A 92 3.85 -8.42 -7.33
C ALA A 92 4.73 -7.73 -8.36
N LEU A 93 4.63 -6.41 -8.48
CA LEU A 93 5.45 -5.59 -9.38
C LEU A 93 6.95 -5.71 -9.08
N ARG A 94 7.31 -6.01 -7.84
CA ARG A 94 8.71 -6.21 -7.44
C ARG A 94 9.25 -7.56 -7.85
N ALA A 95 8.39 -8.56 -7.98
CA ALA A 95 8.74 -9.93 -8.37
C ALA A 95 8.61 -10.19 -9.89
N ALA A 96 7.70 -9.49 -10.56
CA ALA A 96 7.45 -9.66 -11.99
C ALA A 96 8.55 -9.05 -12.88
N ASP A 97 8.70 -9.58 -14.09
CA ASP A 97 9.55 -9.05 -15.16
C ASP A 97 8.73 -8.38 -16.26
N ALA A 98 7.43 -8.69 -16.32
CA ALA A 98 6.47 -8.08 -17.24
C ALA A 98 5.08 -8.03 -16.61
N ALA A 99 4.19 -7.24 -17.21
CA ALA A 99 2.80 -7.12 -16.80
C ALA A 99 1.81 -7.42 -17.93
N ILE A 100 0.63 -7.92 -17.58
CA ILE A 100 -0.53 -7.94 -18.45
C ILE A 100 -1.59 -7.02 -17.84
N LEU A 101 -1.89 -5.93 -18.52
CA LEU A 101 -2.89 -4.96 -18.10
C LEU A 101 -4.26 -5.41 -18.62
N VAL A 102 -5.12 -5.86 -17.71
CA VAL A 102 -6.44 -6.38 -18.05
C VAL A 102 -7.49 -5.26 -18.07
N CYS A 103 -8.05 -5.01 -19.24
CA CYS A 103 -9.08 -4.02 -19.51
C CYS A 103 -10.36 -4.75 -19.95
N SER A 104 -11.51 -4.45 -19.34
CA SER A 104 -12.77 -5.07 -19.73
C SER A 104 -13.34 -4.40 -20.99
N ALA A 105 -13.73 -5.17 -21.99
CA ALA A 105 -14.42 -4.64 -23.18
C ALA A 105 -15.79 -3.99 -22.86
N LYS A 106 -16.32 -4.27 -21.67
CA LYS A 106 -17.58 -3.71 -21.18
C LYS A 106 -17.40 -2.36 -20.49
N ASP A 107 -16.33 -2.24 -19.68
CA ASP A 107 -16.11 -1.08 -18.81
C ASP A 107 -15.12 -0.07 -19.41
N GLY A 108 -14.39 -0.48 -20.47
CA GLY A 108 -13.37 0.35 -21.11
C GLY A 108 -12.18 0.68 -20.19
N ILE A 109 -11.56 1.84 -20.40
CA ILE A 109 -10.45 2.32 -19.58
C ILE A 109 -10.97 2.78 -18.22
N THR A 110 -10.63 2.03 -17.18
CA THR A 110 -11.00 2.33 -15.79
C THR A 110 -9.83 2.96 -15.05
N VAL A 111 -10.11 3.59 -13.89
CA VAL A 111 -9.06 4.16 -13.02
C VAL A 111 -8.01 3.13 -12.58
N GLY A 112 -8.45 1.88 -12.33
CA GLY A 112 -7.51 0.80 -12.00
C GLY A 112 -6.58 0.44 -13.16
N PHE A 113 -7.04 0.57 -14.40
CA PHE A 113 -6.20 0.42 -15.59
C PHE A 113 -5.21 1.58 -15.73
N GLU A 114 -5.68 2.83 -15.54
CA GLU A 114 -4.82 4.03 -15.58
C GLU A 114 -3.69 3.94 -14.54
N LYS A 115 -4.00 3.52 -13.31
CA LYS A 115 -2.99 3.30 -12.26
C LYS A 115 -2.04 2.16 -12.60
N ALA A 116 -2.54 1.05 -13.14
CA ALA A 116 -1.71 -0.07 -13.59
C ALA A 116 -0.73 0.36 -14.70
N TRP A 117 -1.20 1.18 -15.64
CA TRP A 117 -0.37 1.77 -16.67
C TRP A 117 0.75 2.61 -16.06
N LYS A 118 0.42 3.54 -15.16
CA LYS A 118 1.39 4.39 -14.46
C LYS A 118 2.42 3.57 -13.66
N TYR A 119 1.99 2.50 -12.97
CA TYR A 119 2.92 1.62 -12.25
C TYR A 119 3.95 0.97 -13.18
N CYS A 120 3.54 0.60 -14.40
CA CYS A 120 4.46 0.05 -15.38
C CYS A 120 5.39 1.12 -15.98
N GLU A 121 4.90 2.35 -16.23
CA GLU A 121 5.72 3.47 -16.68
C GLU A 121 6.81 3.83 -15.66
N ASP A 122 6.45 4.01 -14.40
CA ASP A 122 7.37 4.38 -13.32
C ASP A 122 8.50 3.34 -13.12
N ARG A 123 8.31 2.13 -13.64
CA ARG A 123 9.27 1.01 -13.50
C ARG A 123 9.92 0.59 -14.82
N ASN A 124 9.59 1.24 -15.91
CA ASN A 124 9.97 0.78 -17.25
C ASN A 124 9.69 -0.72 -17.42
N MET A 125 8.45 -1.13 -17.09
CA MET A 125 8.05 -2.54 -17.12
C MET A 125 7.44 -2.90 -18.48
N PRO A 126 7.98 -3.91 -19.19
CA PRO A 126 7.39 -4.47 -20.40
C PRO A 126 5.96 -4.93 -20.13
N ARG A 127 5.04 -4.70 -21.07
CA ARG A 127 3.63 -4.98 -20.82
C ARG A 127 2.84 -5.35 -22.07
N PHE A 128 1.82 -6.19 -21.86
CA PHE A 128 0.72 -6.41 -22.79
C PHE A 128 -0.54 -5.74 -22.28
N ILE A 129 -1.47 -5.51 -23.20
CA ILE A 129 -2.86 -5.17 -22.87
C ILE A 129 -3.73 -6.38 -23.23
N TYR A 130 -4.59 -6.79 -22.32
CA TYR A 130 -5.57 -7.84 -22.57
C TYR A 130 -6.97 -7.30 -22.39
N ILE A 131 -7.71 -7.21 -23.52
CA ILE A 131 -9.11 -6.80 -23.52
C ILE A 131 -9.96 -8.04 -23.23
N SER A 132 -10.41 -8.12 -21.98
CA SER A 132 -11.20 -9.24 -21.44
C SER A 132 -12.70 -9.07 -21.69
N LYS A 133 -13.48 -10.12 -21.39
CA LYS A 133 -14.96 -10.10 -21.41
C LYS A 133 -15.55 -9.70 -22.76
N VAL A 134 -14.87 -10.06 -23.85
CA VAL A 134 -15.35 -9.74 -25.21
C VAL A 134 -16.62 -10.49 -25.58
N ASP A 135 -16.96 -11.54 -24.84
CA ASP A 135 -18.13 -12.41 -24.99
C ASP A 135 -19.33 -12.00 -24.12
N GLU A 136 -19.16 -11.00 -23.23
CA GLU A 136 -20.27 -10.52 -22.39
C GLU A 136 -21.22 -9.58 -23.18
N ASP A 137 -22.47 -9.53 -22.75
CA ASP A 137 -23.43 -8.58 -23.26
C ASP A 137 -22.97 -7.12 -23.00
N ASN A 138 -23.20 -6.26 -24.01
CA ASN A 138 -22.77 -4.86 -24.02
C ASN A 138 -21.24 -4.66 -23.99
N SER A 139 -20.45 -5.66 -24.35
CA SER A 139 -19.01 -5.49 -24.59
C SER A 139 -18.77 -4.84 -25.95
N ASP A 140 -17.80 -3.90 -26.00
CA ASP A 140 -17.36 -3.27 -27.24
C ASP A 140 -15.83 -3.22 -27.31
N TYR A 141 -15.27 -4.20 -28.02
CA TYR A 141 -13.82 -4.28 -28.23
C TYR A 141 -13.31 -3.04 -29.00
N ASN A 142 -14.01 -2.63 -30.07
CA ASN A 142 -13.56 -1.55 -30.93
C ASN A 142 -13.54 -0.21 -30.18
N ALA A 143 -14.59 0.08 -29.42
CA ALA A 143 -14.63 1.30 -28.58
C ALA A 143 -13.49 1.30 -27.57
N THR A 144 -13.25 0.16 -26.89
CA THR A 144 -12.17 0.03 -25.91
C THR A 144 -10.79 0.16 -26.55
N PHE A 145 -10.57 -0.51 -27.70
CA PHE A 145 -9.30 -0.44 -28.42
C PHE A 145 -9.01 0.97 -28.95
N ASN A 146 -10.00 1.64 -29.54
CA ASN A 146 -9.85 3.01 -30.03
C ASN A 146 -9.55 3.99 -28.89
N ALA A 147 -10.22 3.86 -27.74
CA ALA A 147 -9.94 4.67 -26.57
C ALA A 147 -8.51 4.46 -26.03
N LEU A 148 -8.00 3.21 -26.05
CA LEU A 148 -6.61 2.93 -25.70
C LEU A 148 -5.64 3.61 -26.67
N ARG A 149 -5.89 3.55 -27.99
CA ARG A 149 -5.06 4.21 -29.01
C ARG A 149 -5.10 5.73 -28.92
N GLU A 150 -6.27 6.30 -28.69
CA GLU A 150 -6.43 7.74 -28.50
C GLU A 150 -5.63 8.24 -27.28
N LYS A 151 -5.67 7.49 -26.17
CA LYS A 151 -5.04 7.90 -24.93
C LYS A 151 -3.53 7.63 -24.88
N TYR A 152 -3.09 6.49 -25.41
CA TYR A 152 -1.70 6.02 -25.25
C TYR A 152 -0.90 6.00 -26.56
N GLY A 153 -1.54 6.38 -27.67
CA GLY A 153 -0.89 6.59 -28.96
C GLY A 153 -0.76 5.34 -29.82
N ASN A 154 -0.05 5.49 -30.94
CA ASN A 154 0.07 4.45 -31.99
C ASN A 154 0.90 3.24 -31.57
N LYS A 155 1.61 3.30 -30.46
CA LYS A 155 2.32 2.14 -29.87
C LYS A 155 1.38 1.01 -29.43
N ILE A 156 0.06 1.28 -29.34
CA ILE A 156 -0.97 0.31 -29.05
C ILE A 156 -1.29 -0.45 -30.32
N ALA A 157 -0.86 -1.71 -30.42
CA ALA A 157 -0.93 -2.51 -31.61
C ALA A 157 -1.79 -3.78 -31.44
N PRO A 158 -2.82 -4.01 -32.28
CA PRO A 158 -3.68 -5.17 -32.15
C PRO A 158 -2.99 -6.42 -32.70
N VAL A 159 -2.74 -7.39 -31.83
CA VAL A 159 -2.12 -8.68 -32.18
C VAL A 159 -3.18 -9.78 -32.27
N VAL A 160 -4.20 -9.71 -31.42
CA VAL A 160 -5.36 -10.62 -31.44
C VAL A 160 -6.63 -9.81 -31.43
N VAL A 161 -7.49 -10.05 -32.41
CA VAL A 161 -8.76 -9.34 -32.59
C VAL A 161 -9.96 -10.31 -32.60
N PRO A 162 -11.13 -9.92 -32.10
CA PRO A 162 -12.29 -10.81 -32.07
C PRO A 162 -13.02 -10.91 -33.40
N ILE A 163 -13.71 -12.05 -33.63
CA ILE A 163 -14.63 -12.31 -34.72
C ILE A 163 -16.05 -12.18 -34.16
N TRP A 164 -16.89 -11.41 -34.86
CA TRP A 164 -18.30 -11.25 -34.48
C TRP A 164 -19.22 -11.91 -35.52
N ASP A 165 -20.29 -12.50 -35.05
CA ASP A 165 -21.42 -12.89 -35.90
C ASP A 165 -22.29 -11.67 -36.28
N GLY A 166 -23.33 -11.91 -37.10
CA GLY A 166 -24.26 -10.87 -37.50
C GLY A 166 -25.10 -10.25 -36.38
N GLN A 167 -25.06 -10.84 -35.16
CA GLN A 167 -25.74 -10.37 -33.95
C GLN A 167 -24.79 -9.66 -32.96
N LYS A 168 -23.56 -9.35 -33.38
CA LYS A 168 -22.50 -8.75 -32.59
C LYS A 168 -21.98 -9.63 -31.41
N LYS A 169 -22.25 -10.94 -31.45
CA LYS A 169 -21.68 -11.88 -30.50
C LYS A 169 -20.31 -12.34 -30.96
N VAL A 170 -19.35 -12.38 -30.07
CA VAL A 170 -18.00 -12.87 -30.36
C VAL A 170 -18.03 -14.39 -30.48
N THR A 171 -17.62 -14.92 -31.64
CA THR A 171 -17.59 -16.34 -31.96
C THR A 171 -16.18 -16.90 -32.02
N GLY A 172 -15.18 -16.06 -32.27
CA GLY A 172 -13.79 -16.48 -32.38
C GLY A 172 -12.82 -15.32 -32.27
N ILE A 173 -11.57 -15.58 -32.57
CA ILE A 173 -10.46 -14.61 -32.56
C ILE A 173 -9.58 -14.83 -33.78
N ILE A 174 -8.90 -13.77 -34.21
CA ILE A 174 -7.89 -13.78 -35.28
C ILE A 174 -6.53 -13.41 -34.69
N ASP A 175 -5.55 -14.23 -34.99
CA ASP A 175 -4.14 -13.89 -34.85
C ASP A 175 -3.70 -13.05 -36.05
N VAL A 176 -3.51 -11.77 -35.84
CA VAL A 176 -3.14 -10.82 -36.88
C VAL A 176 -1.75 -11.13 -37.45
N LEU A 177 -0.83 -11.57 -36.61
CA LEU A 177 0.55 -11.87 -37.01
C LEU A 177 0.62 -13.06 -37.99
N ASN A 178 -0.12 -14.13 -37.68
CA ASN A 178 -0.16 -15.36 -38.49
C ASN A 178 -1.27 -15.36 -39.51
N LYS A 179 -2.17 -14.36 -39.51
CA LYS A 179 -3.38 -14.29 -40.34
C LYS A 179 -4.25 -15.55 -40.23
N ARG A 180 -4.40 -16.09 -39.01
CA ARG A 180 -5.15 -17.33 -38.72
C ARG A 180 -6.30 -17.04 -37.78
N ALA A 181 -7.41 -17.71 -37.99
CA ALA A 181 -8.63 -17.57 -37.20
C ALA A 181 -8.88 -18.81 -36.32
N PHE A 182 -9.41 -18.62 -35.14
CA PHE A 182 -9.68 -19.69 -34.17
C PHE A 182 -10.99 -19.45 -33.45
N GLU A 183 -11.67 -20.55 -33.13
CA GLU A 183 -12.81 -20.57 -32.22
C GLU A 183 -12.61 -21.56 -31.09
N MET A 184 -13.45 -21.49 -30.07
CA MET A 184 -13.45 -22.43 -28.96
C MET A 184 -14.64 -23.37 -29.07
N GLN A 185 -14.34 -24.66 -29.29
CA GLN A 185 -15.34 -25.73 -29.29
C GLN A 185 -15.13 -26.64 -28.10
N SER A 186 -16.09 -26.67 -27.17
CA SER A 186 -15.97 -27.48 -25.95
C SER A 186 -14.63 -27.26 -25.20
N LEU A 187 -14.21 -25.99 -25.03
CA LEU A 187 -12.96 -25.56 -24.42
C LEU A 187 -11.69 -26.06 -25.16
N LYS A 188 -11.78 -26.40 -26.43
CA LYS A 188 -10.62 -26.71 -27.30
C LYS A 188 -10.51 -25.66 -28.39
N ARG A 189 -9.27 -25.21 -28.61
CA ARG A 189 -8.96 -24.29 -29.73
C ARG A 189 -9.05 -25.03 -31.05
N VAL A 190 -9.90 -24.57 -31.94
CA VAL A 190 -10.09 -25.11 -33.28
C VAL A 190 -9.79 -23.99 -34.28
N GLU A 191 -8.93 -24.31 -35.26
CA GLU A 191 -8.64 -23.38 -36.36
C GLU A 191 -9.80 -23.39 -37.35
N ILE A 192 -10.17 -22.21 -37.81
CA ILE A 192 -11.23 -21.98 -38.81
C ILE A 192 -10.69 -21.11 -39.94
N ASP A 193 -11.37 -21.09 -41.07
CA ASP A 193 -11.07 -20.15 -42.14
C ASP A 193 -11.32 -18.71 -41.68
N VAL A 194 -10.48 -17.77 -42.14
CA VAL A 194 -10.72 -16.35 -41.87
C VAL A 194 -12.08 -15.94 -42.47
N PRO A 195 -12.99 -15.34 -41.70
CA PRO A 195 -14.30 -14.95 -42.21
C PRO A 195 -14.21 -13.94 -43.34
N ASP A 196 -15.05 -14.13 -44.39
CA ASP A 196 -15.13 -13.25 -45.57
C ASP A 196 -15.26 -11.77 -45.16
N GLY A 197 -14.49 -10.92 -45.83
CA GLY A 197 -14.51 -9.47 -45.60
C GLY A 197 -13.70 -8.99 -44.42
N LYS A 198 -12.94 -9.88 -43.71
CA LYS A 198 -12.00 -9.52 -42.66
C LYS A 198 -10.57 -9.40 -43.16
N GLU A 199 -10.25 -9.88 -44.32
CA GLU A 199 -8.90 -9.94 -44.88
C GLU A 199 -8.27 -8.53 -44.95
N ALA A 200 -9.02 -7.53 -45.42
CA ALA A 200 -8.52 -6.16 -45.54
C ALA A 200 -8.16 -5.51 -44.18
N VAL A 201 -8.97 -5.77 -43.17
CA VAL A 201 -8.70 -5.26 -41.81
C VAL A 201 -7.50 -5.97 -41.16
N ILE A 202 -7.37 -7.27 -41.42
CA ILE A 202 -6.21 -8.05 -40.93
C ILE A 202 -4.93 -7.56 -41.61
N GLU A 203 -4.98 -7.28 -42.90
CA GLU A 203 -3.83 -6.77 -43.65
C GLU A 203 -3.43 -5.39 -43.15
N GLU A 204 -4.39 -4.48 -42.94
CA GLU A 204 -4.13 -3.14 -42.32
C GLU A 204 -3.42 -3.25 -40.97
N PHE A 205 -3.92 -4.13 -40.09
CA PHE A 205 -3.29 -4.33 -38.77
C PHE A 205 -1.93 -5.02 -38.88
N ASN A 206 -1.77 -5.98 -39.79
CA ASN A 206 -0.48 -6.63 -40.01
C ASN A 206 0.56 -5.66 -40.58
N ASP A 207 0.19 -4.77 -41.46
CA ASP A 207 1.06 -3.74 -42.01
C ASP A 207 1.46 -2.72 -40.92
N ALA A 208 0.53 -2.33 -40.04
CA ALA A 208 0.84 -1.50 -38.88
C ALA A 208 1.82 -2.19 -37.90
N LEU A 209 1.72 -3.50 -37.73
CA LEU A 209 2.71 -4.28 -36.97
C LEU A 209 4.07 -4.31 -37.64
N LYS A 210 4.11 -4.49 -38.97
CA LYS A 210 5.38 -4.45 -39.77
C LYS A 210 6.06 -3.08 -39.64
N GLU A 211 5.30 -1.99 -39.70
CA GLU A 211 5.82 -0.62 -39.51
C GLU A 211 6.45 -0.48 -38.11
N SER A 212 5.74 -0.92 -37.07
CA SER A 212 6.26 -0.90 -35.70
C SER A 212 7.51 -1.76 -35.51
N VAL A 213 7.60 -2.89 -36.20
CA VAL A 213 8.78 -3.76 -36.20
C VAL A 213 9.94 -3.09 -36.95
N ALA A 214 9.68 -2.42 -38.06
CA ALA A 214 10.70 -1.70 -38.84
C ALA A 214 11.41 -0.63 -37.96
N GLU A 215 10.67 0.07 -37.11
CA GLU A 215 11.24 1.09 -36.21
C GLU A 215 12.21 0.53 -35.14
N THR A 216 12.27 -0.79 -34.94
CA THR A 216 13.09 -1.40 -33.87
C THR A 216 14.57 -1.57 -34.25
N SER A 217 14.94 -1.56 -35.53
CA SER A 217 16.33 -1.62 -35.96
C SER A 217 16.53 -1.06 -37.37
N GLU A 218 17.76 -0.56 -37.65
CA GLU A 218 18.13 -0.06 -39.00
C GLU A 218 17.94 -1.14 -40.07
N GLU A 219 18.33 -2.40 -39.77
CA GLU A 219 18.18 -3.54 -40.69
C GLU A 219 16.71 -3.78 -41.07
N PHE A 220 15.79 -3.71 -40.08
CA PHE A 220 14.37 -3.89 -40.33
C PHE A 220 13.76 -2.68 -41.07
N MET A 221 14.25 -1.49 -40.80
CA MET A 221 13.84 -0.28 -41.49
C MET A 221 14.24 -0.32 -42.97
N ASP A 222 15.47 -0.70 -43.29
CA ASP A 222 15.96 -0.86 -44.67
C ASP A 222 15.14 -1.90 -45.43
N LYS A 223 14.82 -3.03 -44.78
CA LYS A 223 14.02 -4.09 -45.35
C LYS A 223 12.58 -3.62 -45.65
N PHE A 224 11.95 -2.91 -44.73
CA PHE A 224 10.60 -2.37 -44.89
C PHE A 224 10.52 -1.36 -46.05
N PHE A 225 11.45 -0.39 -46.10
CA PHE A 225 11.48 0.56 -47.22
C PHE A 225 11.94 -0.06 -48.55
N GLY A 226 12.66 -1.18 -48.48
CA GLY A 226 12.98 -1.97 -49.67
C GLY A 226 11.78 -2.75 -50.23
N GLY A 227 10.66 -2.75 -49.54
CA GLY A 227 9.46 -3.48 -49.94
C GLY A 227 9.56 -5.00 -49.75
N GLU A 228 10.47 -5.48 -48.90
CA GLU A 228 10.61 -6.88 -48.58
C GLU A 228 9.72 -7.27 -47.40
N ASP A 229 9.06 -8.43 -47.50
CA ASP A 229 8.26 -8.96 -46.39
C ASP A 229 9.10 -9.48 -45.25
N PHE A 230 8.61 -9.29 -43.99
CA PHE A 230 9.22 -9.89 -42.83
C PHE A 230 8.81 -11.37 -42.71
N THR A 231 9.77 -12.22 -42.37
CA THR A 231 9.48 -13.56 -41.91
C THR A 231 8.83 -13.53 -40.52
N TYR A 232 8.09 -14.57 -40.17
CA TYR A 232 7.50 -14.70 -38.82
C TYR A 232 8.54 -14.52 -37.70
N ARG A 233 9.74 -15.07 -37.87
CA ARG A 233 10.81 -14.95 -36.88
C ARG A 233 11.32 -13.52 -36.72
N GLU A 234 11.44 -12.77 -37.83
CA GLU A 234 11.81 -11.34 -37.78
C GLU A 234 10.73 -10.51 -37.10
N MET A 235 9.44 -10.77 -37.41
CA MET A 235 8.32 -10.13 -36.73
C MET A 235 8.38 -10.37 -35.22
N ILE A 236 8.53 -11.62 -34.76
CA ILE A 236 8.66 -11.94 -33.32
C ILE A 236 9.87 -11.24 -32.70
N THR A 237 11.03 -11.25 -33.37
CA THR A 237 12.26 -10.61 -32.85
C THR A 237 12.07 -9.09 -32.73
N GLY A 238 11.50 -8.44 -33.74
CA GLY A 238 11.23 -7.02 -33.71
C GLY A 238 10.17 -6.64 -32.67
N MET A 239 9.07 -7.39 -32.61
CA MET A 239 8.02 -7.17 -31.60
C MET A 239 8.54 -7.37 -30.17
N HIS A 240 9.32 -8.42 -29.92
CA HIS A 240 9.94 -8.64 -28.62
C HIS A 240 10.84 -7.46 -28.21
N LYS A 241 11.67 -6.98 -29.13
CA LYS A 241 12.49 -5.78 -28.91
C LYS A 241 11.62 -4.54 -28.66
N GLY A 242 10.57 -4.33 -29.45
CA GLY A 242 9.65 -3.21 -29.26
C GLY A 242 8.93 -3.22 -27.90
N VAL A 243 8.61 -4.42 -27.38
CA VAL A 243 8.04 -4.59 -26.05
C VAL A 243 9.05 -4.22 -24.96
N LEU A 244 10.31 -4.66 -25.11
CA LEU A 244 11.40 -4.33 -24.19
C LEU A 244 11.74 -2.83 -24.19
N ASP A 245 11.77 -2.21 -25.36
CA ASP A 245 12.13 -0.80 -25.55
C ASP A 245 10.92 0.15 -25.34
N HIS A 246 9.75 -0.39 -25.01
CA HIS A 246 8.49 0.37 -24.78
C HIS A 246 8.03 1.17 -26.02
N THR A 247 8.37 0.71 -27.19
CA THR A 247 7.93 1.28 -28.48
C THR A 247 6.69 0.59 -29.02
N LEU A 248 6.38 -0.62 -28.53
CA LEU A 248 5.22 -1.42 -28.92
C LEU A 248 4.52 -2.02 -27.70
N TYR A 249 3.21 -1.88 -27.63
CA TYR A 249 2.36 -2.51 -26.62
C TYR A 249 1.31 -3.42 -27.29
N PRO A 250 1.56 -4.73 -27.35
CA PRO A 250 0.64 -5.69 -27.95
C PRO A 250 -0.71 -5.71 -27.25
N VAL A 251 -1.79 -5.65 -28.02
CA VAL A 251 -3.16 -5.80 -27.54
C VAL A 251 -3.69 -7.16 -27.97
N LEU A 252 -4.10 -7.93 -26.97
CA LEU A 252 -4.75 -9.22 -27.13
C LEU A 252 -6.17 -9.14 -26.56
N CYS A 253 -7.01 -10.07 -26.91
CA CYS A 253 -8.38 -10.13 -26.40
C CYS A 253 -8.86 -11.55 -26.14
N GLY A 254 -9.91 -11.66 -25.34
CA GLY A 254 -10.56 -12.94 -25.09
C GLY A 254 -11.51 -12.94 -23.90
N SER A 255 -11.79 -14.18 -23.44
CA SER A 255 -12.64 -14.44 -22.29
C SER A 255 -12.00 -15.46 -21.36
N GLY A 256 -11.89 -15.12 -20.07
CA GLY A 256 -11.42 -16.04 -19.04
C GLY A 256 -12.44 -17.13 -18.68
N VAL A 257 -13.73 -16.93 -18.97
CA VAL A 257 -14.79 -17.88 -18.60
C VAL A 257 -14.87 -19.05 -19.57
N ASN A 258 -14.76 -18.78 -20.87
CA ASN A 258 -14.83 -19.79 -21.93
C ASN A 258 -13.47 -20.12 -22.57
N CYS A 259 -12.36 -19.60 -22.00
CA CYS A 259 -10.99 -19.79 -22.45
C CYS A 259 -10.69 -19.27 -23.87
N LEU A 260 -11.55 -18.41 -24.43
CA LEU A 260 -11.30 -17.80 -25.72
C LEU A 260 -10.05 -16.90 -25.63
N GLY A 261 -9.07 -17.13 -26.49
CA GLY A 261 -7.82 -16.37 -26.52
C GLY A 261 -6.75 -16.81 -25.53
N SER A 262 -7.05 -17.69 -24.56
CA SER A 262 -6.10 -18.08 -23.50
C SER A 262 -4.83 -18.76 -24.03
N LEU A 263 -4.96 -19.72 -24.96
CA LEU A 263 -3.79 -20.38 -25.57
C LEU A 263 -2.97 -19.41 -26.43
N MET A 264 -3.64 -18.50 -27.13
CA MET A 264 -2.97 -17.49 -27.94
C MET A 264 -2.22 -16.47 -27.08
N LEU A 265 -2.81 -16.08 -25.96
CA LEU A 265 -2.08 -15.26 -24.97
C LEU A 265 -0.80 -15.96 -24.49
N MET A 266 -0.86 -17.27 -24.19
CA MET A 266 0.33 -18.02 -23.78
C MET A 266 1.37 -18.15 -24.90
N ASP A 267 0.96 -18.31 -26.16
CA ASP A 267 1.85 -18.28 -27.30
C ASP A 267 2.66 -16.97 -27.33
N HIS A 268 1.96 -15.83 -27.26
CA HIS A 268 2.63 -14.51 -27.27
C HIS A 268 3.40 -14.20 -25.99
N ILE A 269 2.99 -14.70 -24.82
CA ILE A 269 3.79 -14.59 -23.57
C ILE A 269 5.17 -15.23 -23.77
N VAL A 270 5.22 -16.43 -24.33
CA VAL A 270 6.49 -17.15 -24.56
C VAL A 270 7.36 -16.42 -25.57
N ASP A 271 6.76 -15.92 -26.64
CA ASP A 271 7.44 -15.35 -27.80
C ASP A 271 7.87 -13.89 -27.59
N LEU A 272 7.08 -13.07 -26.90
CA LEU A 272 7.25 -11.62 -26.87
C LEU A 272 7.61 -11.02 -25.50
N LEU A 273 7.26 -11.68 -24.37
CA LEU A 273 7.61 -11.13 -23.05
C LEU A 273 9.03 -11.55 -22.62
N PRO A 274 9.71 -10.68 -21.85
CA PRO A 274 11.07 -10.94 -21.43
C PRO A 274 11.19 -12.11 -20.46
N ASN A 275 12.34 -12.76 -20.50
CA ASN A 275 12.80 -13.63 -19.45
C ASN A 275 13.49 -12.83 -18.33
N PRO A 276 13.75 -13.41 -17.14
CA PRO A 276 14.32 -12.69 -16.00
C PRO A 276 15.70 -12.05 -16.22
N VAL A 277 16.44 -12.47 -17.25
CA VAL A 277 17.79 -11.92 -17.57
C VAL A 277 17.70 -10.69 -18.47
N GLU A 278 16.58 -10.54 -19.18
CA GLU A 278 16.35 -9.44 -20.10
C GLU A 278 15.72 -8.24 -19.38
N GLY A 279 16.34 -7.09 -19.44
CA GLY A 279 15.69 -5.81 -19.20
C GLY A 279 15.48 -5.33 -17.77
N ASN A 280 15.66 -6.12 -16.73
CA ASN A 280 15.43 -5.64 -15.36
C ASN A 280 16.73 -5.38 -14.60
N TYR A 281 17.19 -4.12 -14.68
CA TYR A 281 18.25 -3.61 -13.83
C TYR A 281 17.68 -3.18 -12.48
N HIS A 282 18.22 -3.77 -11.40
CA HIS A 282 17.92 -3.33 -10.05
C HIS A 282 19.06 -2.44 -9.53
N LYS A 283 18.72 -1.33 -8.89
CA LYS A 283 19.72 -0.57 -8.13
C LYS A 283 19.94 -1.26 -6.79
N ALA A 284 21.16 -1.64 -6.50
CA ALA A 284 21.58 -2.26 -5.26
C ALA A 284 22.56 -1.37 -4.51
N THR A 285 22.50 -1.40 -3.18
CA THR A 285 23.48 -0.73 -2.33
C THR A 285 24.43 -1.79 -1.78
N THR A 286 25.72 -1.60 -1.99
CA THR A 286 26.77 -2.48 -1.45
C THR A 286 27.00 -2.20 0.04
N ALA A 287 27.77 -3.07 0.71
CA ALA A 287 28.14 -2.89 2.11
C ALA A 287 28.90 -1.56 2.38
N ASP A 288 29.61 -1.04 1.38
CA ASP A 288 30.32 0.27 1.46
C ASP A 288 29.39 1.45 1.10
N SER A 289 28.09 1.26 1.07
CA SER A 289 27.08 2.29 0.73
C SER A 289 27.17 2.85 -0.69
N LYS A 290 27.80 2.14 -1.61
CA LYS A 290 27.82 2.50 -3.05
C LYS A 290 26.58 1.95 -3.73
N VAL A 291 26.02 2.70 -4.65
CA VAL A 291 24.92 2.27 -5.50
C VAL A 291 25.48 1.66 -6.77
N GLU A 292 25.16 0.39 -7.02
CA GLU A 292 25.56 -0.35 -8.21
C GLU A 292 24.32 -0.85 -8.96
N GLU A 293 24.48 -1.08 -10.26
CA GLU A 293 23.48 -1.80 -11.03
C GLU A 293 23.59 -3.31 -10.74
N PHE A 294 22.46 -3.90 -10.36
CA PHE A 294 22.38 -5.33 -10.12
C PHE A 294 21.62 -6.00 -11.25
N VAL A 295 22.27 -6.91 -11.92
CA VAL A 295 21.73 -7.68 -13.05
C VAL A 295 21.41 -9.08 -12.59
N VAL A 296 20.26 -9.61 -12.99
CA VAL A 296 19.90 -11.02 -12.80
C VAL A 296 20.90 -11.91 -13.57
N SER A 297 21.59 -12.80 -12.84
CA SER A 297 22.72 -13.56 -13.42
C SER A 297 22.68 -15.04 -13.03
N PRO A 298 22.43 -15.94 -13.99
CA PRO A 298 22.44 -17.38 -13.73
C PRO A 298 23.79 -17.93 -13.23
N GLY A 299 24.91 -17.35 -13.67
CA GLY A 299 26.27 -17.77 -13.29
C GLY A 299 26.83 -17.06 -12.05
N GLY A 300 26.06 -16.20 -11.39
CA GLY A 300 26.50 -15.44 -10.22
C GLY A 300 26.41 -16.21 -8.91
N VAL A 301 26.84 -15.56 -7.81
CA VAL A 301 26.65 -16.10 -6.46
C VAL A 301 25.18 -16.03 -6.05
N PRO A 302 24.67 -16.99 -5.24
CA PRO A 302 23.27 -17.03 -4.88
C PRO A 302 22.77 -15.75 -4.22
N SER A 303 21.67 -15.22 -4.71
CA SER A 303 20.94 -14.12 -4.08
C SER A 303 19.45 -14.17 -4.40
N ALA A 304 18.62 -13.69 -3.47
CA ALA A 304 17.18 -13.63 -3.62
C ALA A 304 16.61 -12.38 -2.98
N PHE A 305 15.47 -11.95 -3.49
CA PHE A 305 14.66 -10.88 -2.92
C PHE A 305 13.37 -11.44 -2.34
N VAL A 306 13.06 -11.07 -1.11
CA VAL A 306 11.82 -11.47 -0.41
C VAL A 306 10.73 -10.46 -0.75
N PHE A 307 9.81 -10.83 -1.60
CA PHE A 307 8.78 -9.89 -2.06
C PHE A 307 7.44 -10.02 -1.30
N LYS A 308 7.21 -11.15 -0.59
CA LYS A 308 5.98 -11.40 0.15
C LYS A 308 6.21 -12.35 1.31
N THR A 309 5.45 -12.18 2.38
CA THR A 309 5.40 -13.12 3.51
C THR A 309 3.97 -13.60 3.69
N VAL A 310 3.81 -14.90 3.97
CA VAL A 310 2.53 -15.52 4.30
C VAL A 310 2.72 -16.36 5.56
N SER A 311 1.81 -16.26 6.50
CA SER A 311 1.80 -17.09 7.70
C SER A 311 0.51 -17.90 7.77
N ASP A 312 0.63 -19.18 8.06
CA ASP A 312 -0.49 -20.08 8.29
C ASP A 312 -0.31 -20.86 9.60
N GLN A 313 -1.15 -21.85 9.82
CA GLN A 313 -1.07 -22.71 11.01
C GLN A 313 0.20 -23.57 11.07
N TYR A 314 0.92 -23.75 9.95
CA TYR A 314 2.13 -24.58 9.84
C TYR A 314 3.41 -23.73 9.95
N GLY A 315 3.30 -22.41 9.87
CA GLY A 315 4.41 -21.49 10.05
C GLY A 315 4.44 -20.33 9.06
N LYS A 316 5.61 -19.71 8.99
CA LYS A 316 5.90 -18.55 8.13
C LYS A 316 6.58 -19.01 6.84
N TYR A 317 6.12 -18.50 5.72
CA TYR A 317 6.69 -18.70 4.39
C TYR A 317 7.12 -17.34 3.82
N SER A 318 8.40 -17.25 3.44
CA SER A 318 8.95 -16.10 2.73
C SER A 318 8.99 -16.40 1.24
N TYR A 319 8.21 -15.66 0.46
CA TYR A 319 8.20 -15.78 -1.00
C TYR A 319 9.37 -15.01 -1.59
N ILE A 320 10.14 -15.67 -2.40
CA ILE A 320 11.36 -15.14 -2.98
C ILE A 320 11.34 -15.18 -4.50
N LYS A 321 12.04 -14.20 -5.10
CA LYS A 321 12.54 -14.26 -6.46
C LYS A 321 14.05 -14.48 -6.41
N VAL A 322 14.53 -15.53 -7.04
CA VAL A 322 15.98 -15.79 -7.14
C VAL A 322 16.57 -14.83 -8.17
N LEU A 323 17.53 -14.01 -7.76
CA LEU A 323 18.11 -12.97 -8.61
C LEU A 323 19.44 -13.38 -9.22
N SER A 324 20.19 -14.25 -8.55
CA SER A 324 21.49 -14.71 -9.02
C SER A 324 21.77 -16.11 -8.52
N GLY A 325 22.48 -16.88 -9.33
CA GLY A 325 22.85 -18.26 -9.02
C GLY A 325 21.66 -19.19 -8.87
N GLU A 326 21.83 -20.21 -8.06
CA GLU A 326 20.85 -21.25 -7.76
C GLU A 326 20.71 -21.38 -6.24
N ILE A 327 19.50 -21.58 -5.76
CA ILE A 327 19.21 -21.75 -4.33
C ILE A 327 18.73 -23.16 -4.06
N THR A 328 19.38 -23.84 -3.10
CA THR A 328 19.01 -25.16 -2.58
C THR A 328 18.64 -25.06 -1.10
N SER A 329 18.04 -26.10 -0.54
CA SER A 329 17.69 -26.16 0.90
C SER A 329 18.89 -26.09 1.85
N ASP A 330 20.11 -26.35 1.36
CA ASP A 330 21.33 -26.29 2.15
C ASP A 330 22.09 -24.96 1.96
N THR A 331 21.59 -24.06 1.12
CA THR A 331 22.20 -22.76 0.87
C THR A 331 22.16 -21.91 2.14
N VAL A 332 23.27 -21.24 2.44
CA VAL A 332 23.39 -20.31 3.56
C VAL A 332 23.57 -18.91 2.98
N LEU A 333 22.70 -17.98 3.37
CA LEU A 333 22.71 -16.61 2.88
C LEU A 333 22.80 -15.62 4.06
N VAL A 334 23.29 -14.44 3.77
CA VAL A 334 23.29 -13.30 4.70
C VAL A 334 22.09 -12.42 4.39
N ASN A 335 21.32 -12.06 5.41
CA ASN A 335 20.29 -11.04 5.28
C ASN A 335 20.96 -9.66 5.27
N ALA A 336 20.89 -8.96 4.13
CA ALA A 336 21.57 -7.67 3.95
C ALA A 336 21.12 -6.59 4.93
N ARG A 337 19.87 -6.66 5.46
CA ARG A 337 19.34 -5.69 6.43
C ARG A 337 19.89 -5.91 7.83
N THR A 338 20.01 -7.15 8.30
CA THR A 338 20.41 -7.48 9.67
C THR A 338 21.89 -7.84 9.78
N GLY A 339 22.54 -8.20 8.69
CA GLY A 339 23.90 -8.77 8.67
C GLY A 339 23.97 -10.20 9.21
N GLU A 340 22.84 -10.79 9.61
CA GLU A 340 22.80 -12.14 10.18
C GLU A 340 22.83 -13.20 9.07
N THR A 341 23.45 -14.33 9.39
CA THR A 341 23.48 -15.51 8.51
C THR A 341 22.21 -16.33 8.71
N GLU A 342 21.52 -16.60 7.60
CA GLU A 342 20.30 -17.40 7.55
C GLU A 342 20.58 -18.72 6.85
N LYS A 343 20.35 -19.84 7.54
CA LYS A 343 20.30 -21.16 6.90
C LYS A 343 18.89 -21.35 6.35
N LEU A 344 18.81 -21.58 5.03
CA LEU A 344 17.50 -21.70 4.37
C LEU A 344 16.77 -22.97 4.84
N GLY A 345 15.46 -22.83 5.02
CA GLY A 345 14.57 -23.94 5.26
C GLY A 345 14.23 -24.70 3.97
N ARG A 346 13.14 -25.48 4.02
CA ARG A 346 12.63 -26.18 2.82
C ARG A 346 12.16 -25.18 1.78
N LEU A 347 12.40 -25.51 0.53
CA LEU A 347 11.98 -24.75 -0.62
C LEU A 347 10.68 -25.29 -1.18
N TYR A 348 9.83 -24.40 -1.66
CA TYR A 348 8.54 -24.75 -2.21
C TYR A 348 8.27 -24.03 -3.52
N SER A 349 7.68 -24.75 -4.47
CA SER A 349 6.89 -24.17 -5.54
C SER A 349 5.48 -23.93 -4.99
N VAL A 350 4.91 -22.76 -5.27
CA VAL A 350 3.61 -22.34 -4.70
C VAL A 350 2.60 -22.20 -5.81
N CYS A 351 1.41 -22.80 -5.63
CA CYS A 351 0.27 -22.64 -6.53
C CYS A 351 -0.97 -22.32 -5.68
N GLY A 352 -1.31 -21.03 -5.55
CA GLY A 352 -2.32 -20.56 -4.65
C GLY A 352 -2.06 -21.02 -3.20
N LYS A 353 -2.98 -21.80 -2.63
CA LYS A 353 -2.83 -22.37 -1.29
C LYS A 353 -1.89 -23.57 -1.19
N LYS A 354 -1.53 -24.18 -2.33
CA LYS A 354 -0.79 -25.44 -2.38
C LYS A 354 0.72 -25.20 -2.42
N TYR A 355 1.44 -25.80 -1.48
CA TYR A 355 2.91 -25.81 -1.42
C TYR A 355 3.43 -27.18 -1.84
N SER A 356 4.32 -27.23 -2.83
CA SER A 356 4.98 -28.45 -3.29
C SER A 356 6.49 -28.31 -3.05
N GLU A 357 7.07 -29.21 -2.23
CA GLU A 357 8.50 -29.15 -1.90
C GLU A 357 9.35 -29.37 -3.16
N VAL A 358 10.36 -28.52 -3.34
CA VAL A 358 11.32 -28.57 -4.43
C VAL A 358 12.74 -28.60 -3.87
N LYS A 359 13.68 -29.22 -4.60
CA LYS A 359 15.08 -29.29 -4.16
C LYS A 359 15.84 -28.00 -4.44
N THR A 360 15.45 -27.29 -5.49
CA THR A 360 16.20 -26.18 -6.05
C THR A 360 15.26 -25.16 -6.66
N LEU A 361 15.62 -23.88 -6.55
CA LEU A 361 15.06 -22.78 -7.30
C LEU A 361 16.17 -22.17 -8.18
N ALA A 362 15.92 -22.10 -9.48
CA ALA A 362 16.86 -21.55 -10.46
C ALA A 362 16.87 -20.01 -10.43
N CYS A 363 17.91 -19.41 -11.00
CA CYS A 363 17.96 -17.98 -11.25
C CYS A 363 16.72 -17.51 -12.03
N GLY A 364 16.10 -16.44 -11.58
CA GLY A 364 14.88 -15.87 -12.14
C GLY A 364 13.59 -16.53 -11.65
N ASP A 365 13.66 -17.67 -10.98
CA ASP A 365 12.46 -18.39 -10.54
C ASP A 365 11.86 -17.79 -9.27
N ILE A 366 10.56 -18.02 -9.09
CA ILE A 366 9.78 -17.64 -7.90
C ILE A 366 9.43 -18.91 -7.11
N GLY A 367 9.65 -18.84 -5.80
CA GLY A 367 9.27 -19.90 -4.87
C GLY A 367 9.11 -19.36 -3.46
N ALA A 368 8.96 -20.26 -2.49
CA ALA A 368 8.87 -19.89 -1.08
C ALA A 368 9.87 -20.69 -0.22
N ILE A 369 10.30 -20.08 0.87
CA ILE A 369 11.14 -20.70 1.89
C ILE A 369 10.33 -20.77 3.18
N GLY A 370 10.24 -21.94 3.79
CA GLY A 370 9.56 -22.13 5.06
C GLY A 370 10.45 -21.84 6.28
N LYS A 371 9.85 -21.38 7.37
CA LYS A 371 10.49 -21.21 8.69
C LYS A 371 11.62 -20.19 8.75
N MET A 372 11.42 -19.03 8.10
CA MET A 372 12.38 -17.90 8.12
C MET A 372 11.86 -16.80 9.06
N ASP A 373 12.00 -16.99 10.37
CA ASP A 373 11.35 -16.13 11.38
C ASP A 373 11.88 -14.69 11.38
N LYS A 374 13.18 -14.49 11.11
CA LYS A 374 13.85 -13.18 11.12
C LYS A 374 13.77 -12.43 9.79
N VAL A 375 13.42 -13.13 8.71
CA VAL A 375 13.31 -12.57 7.37
C VAL A 375 11.98 -11.87 7.21
N LYS A 376 12.00 -10.67 6.61
CA LYS A 376 10.83 -9.83 6.35
C LYS A 376 10.65 -9.56 4.87
N THR A 377 9.45 -9.20 4.48
CA THR A 377 9.15 -8.69 3.14
C THR A 377 10.01 -7.44 2.85
N GLY A 378 10.66 -7.42 1.70
CA GLY A 378 11.62 -6.39 1.30
C GLY A 378 13.09 -6.72 1.61
N ASP A 379 13.39 -7.81 2.34
CA ASP A 379 14.76 -8.23 2.61
C ASP A 379 15.45 -8.78 1.35
N THR A 380 16.75 -8.52 1.25
CA THR A 380 17.63 -9.16 0.26
C THR A 380 18.52 -10.18 0.97
N LEU A 381 18.48 -11.40 0.47
CA LEU A 381 19.30 -12.51 0.96
C LEU A 381 20.44 -12.75 -0.03
N CYS A 382 21.69 -12.70 0.42
CA CYS A 382 22.87 -12.76 -0.43
C CYS A 382 23.89 -13.76 0.07
N ASP A 383 24.72 -14.28 -0.85
CA ASP A 383 25.95 -14.98 -0.47
C ASP A 383 26.91 -14.02 0.24
N ALA A 384 27.60 -14.50 1.27
CA ALA A 384 28.54 -13.69 2.07
C ALA A 384 29.68 -13.07 1.24
N ARG A 385 29.99 -13.62 0.08
CA ARG A 385 31.01 -13.09 -0.86
C ARG A 385 30.57 -11.81 -1.59
N LYS A 386 29.25 -11.57 -1.71
CA LYS A 386 28.70 -10.38 -2.36
C LYS A 386 27.39 -9.97 -1.68
N VAL A 387 27.51 -9.23 -0.59
CA VAL A 387 26.35 -8.70 0.15
C VAL A 387 25.90 -7.39 -0.48
N VAL A 388 24.68 -7.38 -0.99
CA VAL A 388 24.03 -6.19 -1.58
C VAL A 388 22.61 -6.06 -1.04
N SER A 389 22.16 -4.83 -0.82
CA SER A 389 20.79 -4.52 -0.43
C SER A 389 20.05 -3.91 -1.60
N LEU A 390 18.97 -4.53 -2.03
CA LEU A 390 18.06 -3.94 -3.02
C LEU A 390 17.10 -2.96 -2.34
N LYS A 391 16.66 -1.96 -3.11
CA LYS A 391 15.62 -1.04 -2.63
C LYS A 391 14.37 -1.84 -2.26
N GLY A 392 13.83 -1.57 -1.08
CA GLY A 392 12.60 -2.19 -0.58
C GLY A 392 11.37 -1.89 -1.46
N ILE A 393 10.24 -2.44 -1.06
CA ILE A 393 8.96 -2.24 -1.77
C ILE A 393 8.42 -0.86 -1.43
N PRO A 394 8.10 0.00 -2.42
CA PRO A 394 7.58 1.34 -2.18
C PRO A 394 6.06 1.27 -1.92
N TYR A 395 5.67 1.08 -0.67
CA TYR A 395 4.26 1.18 -0.28
C TYR A 395 3.79 2.63 -0.31
N ALA A 396 2.52 2.83 -0.71
CA ALA A 396 1.89 4.14 -0.60
C ALA A 396 1.74 4.55 0.87
N PRO A 397 1.84 5.83 1.22
CA PRO A 397 1.56 6.30 2.57
C PRO A 397 0.16 5.90 3.03
N ALA A 398 0.04 5.49 4.29
CA ALA A 398 -1.25 5.22 4.90
C ALA A 398 -2.06 6.53 5.03
N CYS A 399 -3.27 6.54 4.50
CA CYS A 399 -4.11 7.74 4.44
C CYS A 399 -5.39 7.64 5.26
N TYR A 400 -5.72 6.45 5.79
CA TYR A 400 -6.92 6.22 6.60
C TYR A 400 -6.55 5.57 7.93
N SER A 401 -6.95 6.22 9.05
CA SER A 401 -6.56 5.81 10.41
C SER A 401 -7.78 5.61 11.30
N MET A 402 -7.78 4.50 12.04
CA MET A 402 -8.81 4.18 13.04
C MET A 402 -8.16 3.65 14.31
N ALA A 403 -8.77 3.96 15.45
CA ALA A 403 -8.43 3.30 16.69
C ALA A 403 -9.03 1.89 16.73
N ILE A 404 -8.29 0.94 17.24
CA ILE A 404 -8.74 -0.45 17.39
C ILE A 404 -8.69 -0.87 18.86
N ALA A 405 -9.76 -1.49 19.32
CA ALA A 405 -9.85 -2.00 20.69
C ALA A 405 -10.51 -3.39 20.70
N PRO A 406 -10.14 -4.27 21.63
CA PRO A 406 -10.86 -5.52 21.81
C PRO A 406 -12.29 -5.27 22.31
N LYS A 407 -13.25 -6.08 21.87
CA LYS A 407 -14.61 -6.03 22.43
C LYS A 407 -14.66 -6.49 23.88
N THR A 408 -13.74 -7.34 24.29
CA THR A 408 -13.61 -7.85 25.66
C THR A 408 -12.37 -7.25 26.30
N LYS A 409 -12.55 -6.51 27.39
CA LYS A 409 -11.45 -5.90 28.18
C LYS A 409 -10.42 -6.96 28.60
N GLY A 410 -9.13 -6.59 28.58
CA GLY A 410 -8.01 -7.46 28.93
C GLY A 410 -7.47 -8.31 27.80
N GLN A 411 -7.90 -8.05 26.55
CA GLN A 411 -7.35 -8.70 25.36
C GLN A 411 -6.51 -7.75 24.48
N GLU A 412 -6.11 -6.60 25.01
CA GLU A 412 -5.36 -5.56 24.31
C GLU A 412 -4.03 -6.12 23.76
N ASP A 413 -3.29 -6.86 24.56
CA ASP A 413 -2.02 -7.50 24.18
C ASP A 413 -2.21 -8.53 23.04
N LYS A 414 -3.35 -9.25 23.04
CA LYS A 414 -3.65 -10.21 21.97
C LYS A 414 -3.97 -9.51 20.66
N VAL A 415 -4.70 -8.37 20.70
CA VAL A 415 -4.94 -7.53 19.52
C VAL A 415 -3.61 -7.03 18.96
N ALA A 416 -2.76 -6.45 19.80
CA ALA A 416 -1.46 -5.94 19.39
C ALA A 416 -0.55 -7.05 18.81
N ALA A 417 -0.48 -8.21 19.45
CA ALA A 417 0.29 -9.35 18.97
C ALA A 417 -0.24 -9.88 17.62
N GLY A 418 -1.56 -9.99 17.47
CA GLY A 418 -2.20 -10.41 16.22
C GLY A 418 -1.94 -9.43 15.08
N LEU A 419 -2.07 -8.12 15.34
CA LEU A 419 -1.80 -7.07 14.36
C LEU A 419 -0.32 -7.02 13.95
N ASN A 420 0.61 -7.21 14.87
CA ASN A 420 2.03 -7.29 14.53
C ASN A 420 2.33 -8.45 13.57
N ARG A 421 1.70 -9.61 13.78
CA ARG A 421 1.83 -10.74 12.84
C ARG A 421 1.21 -10.46 11.48
N LEU A 422 0.04 -9.80 11.45
CA LEU A 422 -0.58 -9.37 10.19
C LEU A 422 0.27 -8.33 9.46
N ASN A 423 0.96 -7.45 10.21
CA ASN A 423 1.87 -6.45 9.61
C ASN A 423 3.14 -7.06 9.00
N GLU A 424 3.56 -8.24 9.48
CA GLU A 424 4.62 -9.00 8.80
C GLU A 424 4.19 -9.53 7.42
N GLU A 425 2.89 -9.82 7.26
CA GLU A 425 2.30 -10.27 5.98
C GLU A 425 1.96 -9.09 5.06
N ASP A 426 1.46 -8.00 5.61
CA ASP A 426 1.07 -6.78 4.89
C ASP A 426 1.74 -5.55 5.52
N PRO A 427 2.96 -5.20 5.10
CA PRO A 427 3.65 -4.00 5.59
C PRO A 427 3.05 -2.67 5.11
N SER A 428 1.99 -2.69 4.30
CA SER A 428 1.35 -1.48 3.77
C SER A 428 0.47 -0.76 4.80
N PHE A 429 0.17 -1.37 5.94
CA PHE A 429 -0.46 -0.69 7.08
C PHE A 429 0.53 -0.49 8.24
N SER A 430 0.25 0.44 9.10
CA SER A 430 1.10 0.75 10.27
C SER A 430 0.32 0.69 11.58
N LEU A 431 1.06 0.50 12.67
CA LEU A 431 0.54 0.44 14.03
C LEU A 431 1.20 1.55 14.85
N ASN A 432 0.39 2.33 15.54
CA ASN A 432 0.88 3.37 16.45
C ASN A 432 0.13 3.29 17.80
N ASN A 433 0.87 3.08 18.87
CA ASN A 433 0.32 3.19 20.22
C ASN A 433 0.41 4.64 20.66
N ASN A 434 -0.69 5.38 20.55
CA ASN A 434 -0.74 6.77 20.96
C ASN A 434 -0.83 6.87 22.49
N ALA A 435 0.27 7.27 23.11
CA ALA A 435 0.37 7.37 24.58
C ALA A 435 -0.57 8.43 25.18
N GLU A 436 -0.91 9.50 24.43
CA GLU A 436 -1.77 10.59 24.90
C GLU A 436 -3.22 10.17 24.93
N THR A 437 -3.71 9.63 23.79
CA THR A 437 -5.10 9.18 23.69
C THR A 437 -5.31 7.79 24.26
N LYS A 438 -4.22 7.09 24.63
CA LYS A 438 -4.20 5.70 25.12
C LYS A 438 -4.92 4.74 24.16
N GLN A 439 -4.77 4.99 22.86
CA GLN A 439 -5.37 4.20 21.82
C GLN A 439 -4.31 3.52 20.97
N LEU A 440 -4.56 2.27 20.62
CA LEU A 440 -3.86 1.63 19.52
C LEU A 440 -4.52 2.07 18.22
N VAL A 441 -3.78 2.77 17.37
CA VAL A 441 -4.25 3.29 16.07
C VAL A 441 -3.63 2.44 14.97
N ILE A 442 -4.47 1.99 14.03
CA ILE A 442 -4.04 1.34 12.79
C ILE A 442 -4.29 2.30 11.63
N SER A 443 -3.31 2.40 10.74
CA SER A 443 -3.38 3.27 9.56
C SER A 443 -3.07 2.47 8.31
N GLY A 444 -3.90 2.59 7.30
CA GLY A 444 -3.78 1.85 6.04
C GLY A 444 -4.24 2.66 4.83
N ALA A 445 -4.39 1.98 3.71
CA ALA A 445 -4.80 2.58 2.45
C ALA A 445 -6.28 2.97 2.43
N GLY A 446 -7.14 2.28 3.18
CA GLY A 446 -8.58 2.58 3.24
C GLY A 446 -9.36 1.70 4.21
N ASP A 447 -10.66 1.91 4.24
CA ASP A 447 -11.58 1.26 5.17
C ASP A 447 -11.70 -0.25 4.95
N GLN A 448 -11.67 -0.73 3.71
CA GLN A 448 -11.75 -2.16 3.41
C GLN A 448 -10.52 -2.92 3.91
N GLN A 449 -9.32 -2.33 3.80
CA GLN A 449 -8.11 -2.95 4.35
C GLN A 449 -8.21 -3.11 5.87
N LEU A 450 -8.62 -2.05 6.58
CA LEU A 450 -8.74 -2.10 8.04
C LEU A 450 -9.83 -3.10 8.50
N ASP A 451 -10.95 -3.18 7.78
CA ASP A 451 -12.00 -4.15 8.07
C ASP A 451 -11.54 -5.61 7.86
N VAL A 452 -10.74 -5.86 6.82
CA VAL A 452 -10.09 -7.17 6.61
C VAL A 452 -9.16 -7.52 7.76
N LEU A 453 -8.38 -6.57 8.29
CA LEU A 453 -7.50 -6.81 9.45
C LEU A 453 -8.31 -7.23 10.68
N VAL A 454 -9.43 -6.56 10.97
CA VAL A 454 -10.32 -6.92 12.09
C VAL A 454 -10.89 -8.33 11.92
N THR A 455 -11.31 -8.67 10.70
CA THR A 455 -11.86 -10.00 10.44
C THR A 455 -10.78 -11.09 10.53
N LYS A 456 -9.56 -10.82 10.07
CA LYS A 456 -8.42 -11.73 10.22
C LYS A 456 -7.99 -11.88 11.67
N LEU A 457 -8.07 -10.85 12.51
CA LEU A 457 -7.86 -10.96 13.96
C LEU A 457 -8.82 -11.97 14.57
N LYS A 458 -10.09 -11.92 14.21
CA LYS A 458 -11.09 -12.85 14.70
C LYS A 458 -10.87 -14.27 14.19
N SER A 459 -10.70 -14.44 12.89
CA SER A 459 -10.63 -15.77 12.25
C SER A 459 -9.33 -16.51 12.56
N ARG A 460 -8.19 -15.82 12.62
CA ARG A 460 -6.88 -16.44 12.80
C ARG A 460 -6.39 -16.43 14.25
N PHE A 461 -6.73 -15.40 15.03
CA PHE A 461 -6.23 -15.22 16.40
C PHE A 461 -7.30 -15.32 17.48
N GLY A 462 -8.57 -15.49 17.09
CA GLY A 462 -9.69 -15.64 18.02
C GLY A 462 -9.98 -14.39 18.85
N VAL A 463 -9.65 -13.20 18.35
CA VAL A 463 -9.83 -11.93 19.05
C VAL A 463 -10.85 -11.07 18.33
N ASP A 464 -11.98 -10.81 18.98
CA ASP A 464 -12.96 -9.83 18.49
C ASP A 464 -12.50 -8.40 18.81
N ALA A 465 -12.35 -7.59 17.78
CA ALA A 465 -11.98 -6.18 17.90
C ALA A 465 -13.02 -5.28 17.23
N VAL A 466 -12.98 -4.00 17.55
CA VAL A 466 -13.83 -2.97 16.96
C VAL A 466 -12.98 -1.77 16.56
N LEU A 467 -13.31 -1.18 15.42
CA LEU A 467 -12.74 0.08 14.94
C LEU A 467 -13.61 1.24 15.41
N THR A 468 -12.97 2.29 15.90
CA THR A 468 -13.59 3.56 16.25
C THR A 468 -12.75 4.71 15.67
N PRO A 469 -13.32 5.88 15.42
CA PRO A 469 -12.53 7.04 15.02
C PRO A 469 -11.40 7.29 16.03
N ALA A 470 -10.20 7.57 15.55
CA ALA A 470 -9.07 7.92 16.40
C ALA A 470 -9.35 9.25 17.11
N LYS A 471 -9.08 9.31 18.40
CA LYS A 471 -9.24 10.55 19.17
C LYS A 471 -8.22 11.59 18.72
N VAL A 472 -8.67 12.82 18.61
CA VAL A 472 -7.80 13.95 18.29
C VAL A 472 -7.06 14.38 19.56
N ALA A 473 -5.76 14.56 19.45
CA ALA A 473 -4.92 15.03 20.56
C ALA A 473 -5.09 16.54 20.72
N TYR A 474 -6.19 16.97 21.35
CA TYR A 474 -6.39 18.37 21.73
C TYR A 474 -5.43 18.78 22.83
N ARG A 475 -5.27 20.11 23.01
CA ARG A 475 -4.52 20.74 24.10
C ARG A 475 -5.40 21.79 24.75
N GLU A 476 -5.00 22.23 25.94
CA GLU A 476 -5.57 23.38 26.63
C GLU A 476 -4.49 24.44 26.87
N LYS A 477 -4.83 25.70 26.82
CA LYS A 477 -3.98 26.81 27.26
C LYS A 477 -4.77 27.85 28.03
N ILE A 478 -4.09 28.68 28.83
CA ILE A 478 -4.68 29.83 29.50
C ILE A 478 -4.45 31.11 28.69
N LYS A 479 -5.34 32.09 28.85
CA LYS A 479 -5.24 33.41 28.20
C LYS A 479 -4.97 34.54 29.20
N ALA A 480 -5.17 34.29 30.47
CA ALA A 480 -5.00 35.30 31.50
C ALA A 480 -4.02 34.83 32.57
N LYS A 481 -3.26 35.78 33.05
CA LYS A 481 -2.43 35.62 34.26
C LYS A 481 -3.30 35.44 35.48
N VAL A 482 -2.95 34.50 36.35
CA VAL A 482 -3.64 34.20 37.60
C VAL A 482 -2.65 33.81 38.69
N GLU A 483 -2.99 34.18 39.92
CA GLU A 483 -2.27 33.77 41.12
C GLU A 483 -3.18 32.92 41.99
N ALA A 484 -2.65 31.84 42.51
CA ALA A 484 -3.41 30.91 43.34
C ALA A 484 -2.63 30.39 44.52
N HIS A 485 -3.36 30.12 45.59
CA HIS A 485 -2.84 29.59 46.83
C HIS A 485 -3.21 28.11 46.97
N GLY A 486 -2.20 27.25 47.05
CA GLY A 486 -2.38 25.82 47.29
C GLY A 486 -1.91 25.41 48.67
N ARG A 487 -2.79 24.87 49.50
CA ARG A 487 -2.45 24.43 50.83
C ARG A 487 -2.91 22.98 51.06
N HIS A 488 -1.93 22.12 51.36
CA HIS A 488 -2.22 20.75 51.79
C HIS A 488 -1.86 20.60 53.27
N LYS A 489 -2.86 20.33 54.10
CA LYS A 489 -2.67 20.06 55.53
C LYS A 489 -3.48 18.81 55.90
N LYS A 490 -2.76 17.78 56.40
CA LYS A 490 -3.37 16.54 56.90
C LYS A 490 -2.77 16.16 58.25
N GLN A 491 -3.62 16.00 59.25
CA GLN A 491 -3.22 15.52 60.59
C GLN A 491 -4.05 14.27 60.90
N THR A 492 -3.43 13.10 60.82
CA THR A 492 -4.05 11.82 61.19
C THR A 492 -2.98 11.04 61.97
N GLY A 493 -3.14 10.94 63.28
CA GLY A 493 -2.41 10.08 64.23
C GLY A 493 -0.99 9.61 63.85
N GLY A 494 0.01 10.52 63.85
CA GLY A 494 1.38 10.28 63.43
C GLY A 494 2.04 11.57 62.92
N SER A 495 3.12 11.48 62.12
CA SER A 495 3.71 12.68 61.48
C SER A 495 2.70 13.30 60.52
N GLY A 496 2.40 14.61 60.70
CA GLY A 496 1.48 15.36 59.81
C GLY A 496 2.05 15.58 58.41
N GLN A 497 1.21 16.08 57.50
CA GLN A 497 1.64 16.56 56.20
C GLN A 497 1.29 18.04 56.07
N PHE A 498 2.26 18.87 55.72
CA PHE A 498 2.06 20.30 55.55
C PHE A 498 2.82 20.80 54.33
N GLY A 499 2.11 21.37 53.35
CA GLY A 499 2.67 22.07 52.21
C GLY A 499 1.80 23.28 51.88
N ASP A 500 2.42 24.41 51.62
CA ASP A 500 1.74 25.69 51.42
C ASP A 500 2.53 26.51 50.38
N VAL A 501 1.93 26.80 49.24
CA VAL A 501 2.55 27.47 48.10
C VAL A 501 1.64 28.52 47.48
N TRP A 502 2.23 29.61 47.06
CA TRP A 502 1.63 30.59 46.19
C TRP A 502 2.30 30.51 44.82
N VAL A 503 1.52 30.23 43.77
CA VAL A 503 2.00 30.06 42.42
C VAL A 503 1.29 31.03 41.50
N ARG A 504 2.08 31.69 40.68
CA ARG A 504 1.62 32.56 39.60
C ARG A 504 1.68 31.77 38.30
N PHE A 505 0.59 31.72 37.57
CA PHE A 505 0.48 31.08 36.27
C PHE A 505 0.27 32.15 35.20
N GLU A 506 1.08 32.10 34.15
CA GLU A 506 1.05 33.05 33.04
C GLU A 506 1.05 32.31 31.69
N PRO A 507 0.29 32.80 30.70
CA PRO A 507 0.45 32.30 29.33
C PRO A 507 1.84 32.64 28.81
N GLN A 508 2.43 31.73 28.04
CA GLN A 508 3.70 31.98 27.35
C GLN A 508 3.60 31.47 25.91
N GLU A 509 4.33 32.09 24.99
CA GLU A 509 4.26 31.79 23.55
C GLU A 509 5.57 31.26 22.97
N GLU A 510 6.66 31.28 23.76
CA GLU A 510 8.00 30.97 23.27
C GLU A 510 8.30 29.46 23.21
N GLN A 511 7.62 28.67 24.02
CA GLN A 511 7.81 27.19 24.09
C GLN A 511 6.51 26.50 24.38
N ASP A 512 6.29 25.34 23.76
CA ASP A 512 5.10 24.52 23.98
C ASP A 512 5.07 23.83 25.36
N ASP A 513 6.22 23.72 26.01
CA ASP A 513 6.36 23.06 27.31
C ASP A 513 6.11 23.99 28.50
N LEU A 514 5.90 23.35 29.67
CA LEU A 514 5.80 24.05 30.94
C LEU A 514 7.15 24.67 31.31
N ILE A 515 7.15 25.99 31.57
CA ILE A 515 8.30 26.69 32.21
C ILE A 515 8.03 26.83 33.69
N PHE A 516 8.90 26.27 34.51
CA PHE A 516 8.90 26.48 35.98
C PHE A 516 9.94 27.53 36.38
N ALA A 517 9.52 28.52 37.15
CA ALA A 517 10.37 29.57 37.66
C ALA A 517 10.20 29.72 39.19
N GLU A 518 11.21 30.27 39.88
CA GLU A 518 11.18 30.55 41.31
C GLU A 518 11.50 32.03 41.58
N GLU A 519 10.70 32.66 42.41
CA GLU A 519 10.84 34.05 42.86
C GLU A 519 10.65 34.14 44.40
N VAL A 520 10.90 33.07 45.14
CA VAL A 520 10.65 32.99 46.57
C VAL A 520 11.61 33.91 47.34
N PHE A 521 11.07 34.82 48.11
CA PHE A 521 11.83 35.75 48.96
C PHE A 521 11.87 35.30 50.45
N GLY A 522 12.98 35.53 51.14
CA GLY A 522 13.09 35.28 52.58
C GLY A 522 13.09 33.82 53.02
N GLY A 523 13.09 32.84 52.07
CA GLY A 523 13.10 31.41 52.42
C GLY A 523 11.76 30.89 52.95
N SER A 524 10.65 31.53 52.60
CA SER A 524 9.28 31.10 52.99
C SER A 524 8.98 29.68 52.58
N VAL A 525 9.53 29.21 51.46
CA VAL A 525 9.61 27.81 51.06
C VAL A 525 11.06 27.39 50.98
N PRO A 526 11.50 26.34 51.68
CA PRO A 526 12.86 25.79 51.56
C PRO A 526 13.17 25.27 50.17
N ARG A 527 14.37 25.56 49.65
CA ARG A 527 14.77 25.21 48.26
C ARG A 527 14.70 23.73 47.93
N ASN A 528 14.86 22.86 48.91
CA ASN A 528 14.77 21.42 48.75
C ASN A 528 13.34 20.94 48.31
N PHE A 529 12.32 21.77 48.52
CA PHE A 529 10.93 21.47 48.12
C PHE A 529 10.55 22.03 46.74
N TYR A 530 11.35 22.88 46.09
CA TYR A 530 11.08 23.42 44.77
C TYR A 530 10.90 22.33 43.70
N PRO A 531 11.75 21.27 43.64
CA PRO A 531 11.55 20.17 42.71
C PRO A 531 10.23 19.40 42.95
N ALA A 532 9.76 19.36 44.18
CA ALA A 532 8.47 18.74 44.52
C ALA A 532 7.29 19.57 44.02
N VAL A 533 7.38 20.91 44.14
CA VAL A 533 6.39 21.84 43.57
C VAL A 533 6.34 21.71 42.03
N GLU A 534 7.51 21.75 41.38
CA GLU A 534 7.63 21.58 39.93
C GLU A 534 7.02 20.26 39.46
N LYS A 535 7.38 19.12 40.08
CA LYS A 535 6.78 17.82 39.80
C LYS A 535 5.27 17.81 39.98
N GLY A 536 4.74 18.53 40.99
CA GLY A 536 3.32 18.68 41.23
C GLY A 536 2.62 19.38 40.07
N ILE A 537 3.22 20.45 39.58
CA ILE A 537 2.67 21.20 38.42
C ILE A 537 2.81 20.37 37.13
N GLN A 538 3.97 19.70 36.91
CA GLN A 538 4.18 18.82 35.77
C GLN A 538 3.15 17.67 35.68
N GLU A 539 2.71 17.15 36.82
CA GLU A 539 1.65 16.16 36.88
C GLU A 539 0.26 16.79 36.64
N ALA A 540 0.01 17.98 37.20
CA ALA A 540 -1.27 18.66 37.10
C ALA A 540 -1.57 19.14 35.67
N VAL A 541 -0.57 19.59 34.91
CA VAL A 541 -0.73 20.04 33.51
C VAL A 541 -1.14 18.94 32.57
N GLN A 542 -0.99 17.67 32.95
CA GLN A 542 -1.46 16.55 32.14
C GLN A 542 -3.00 16.45 32.05
N LYS A 543 -3.72 17.17 32.92
CA LYS A 543 -5.18 17.19 32.95
C LYS A 543 -5.71 18.62 33.10
N GLY A 544 -6.05 19.25 31.98
CA GLY A 544 -6.59 20.60 31.93
C GLY A 544 -8.03 20.73 32.47
N PRO A 545 -8.48 21.97 32.74
CA PRO A 545 -9.73 22.24 33.44
C PRO A 545 -11.00 22.13 32.58
N LEU A 546 -10.88 22.19 31.23
CA LEU A 546 -12.05 22.23 30.33
C LEU A 546 -12.54 20.83 29.96
N ALA A 547 -11.65 20.03 29.42
CA ALA A 547 -11.95 18.72 28.87
C ALA A 547 -10.94 17.66 29.27
N GLY A 548 -10.01 17.98 30.17
CA GLY A 548 -9.00 17.07 30.68
C GLY A 548 -7.83 16.84 29.72
N TYR A 549 -7.66 17.64 28.68
CA TYR A 549 -6.53 17.56 27.76
C TYR A 549 -5.26 18.19 28.38
N PRO A 550 -4.06 17.76 27.97
CA PRO A 550 -2.81 18.35 28.49
C PRO A 550 -2.73 19.85 28.22
N MET A 551 -2.23 20.59 29.20
CA MET A 551 -2.01 22.03 29.07
C MET A 551 -0.61 22.31 28.51
N VAL A 552 -0.53 23.30 27.64
CA VAL A 552 0.69 23.77 26.97
C VAL A 552 0.82 25.29 27.09
N ASN A 553 1.95 25.83 26.70
CA ASN A 553 2.22 27.27 26.69
C ASN A 553 1.99 27.92 28.07
N LEU A 554 2.51 27.30 29.14
CA LEU A 554 2.28 27.72 30.52
C LEU A 554 3.60 28.01 31.22
N LYS A 555 3.69 29.18 31.83
CA LYS A 555 4.73 29.50 32.83
C LYS A 555 4.13 29.47 34.21
N ALA A 556 4.79 28.74 35.11
CA ALA A 556 4.41 28.66 36.52
C ALA A 556 5.56 29.19 37.38
N THR A 557 5.31 30.23 38.17
CA THR A 557 6.31 30.85 39.05
C THR A 557 5.89 30.65 40.50
N LEU A 558 6.70 29.90 41.26
CA LEU A 558 6.58 29.80 42.69
C LEU A 558 7.15 31.09 43.31
N TYR A 559 6.34 31.90 44.02
CA TYR A 559 6.80 33.17 44.52
C TYR A 559 6.66 33.33 46.05
N ASP A 560 5.80 32.54 46.73
CA ASP A 560 5.62 32.56 48.18
C ASP A 560 5.07 31.22 48.70
N GLY A 561 5.03 31.07 50.02
CA GLY A 561 4.48 29.91 50.69
C GLY A 561 4.83 29.89 52.19
N SER A 562 4.60 28.75 52.81
CA SER A 562 5.05 28.50 54.17
C SER A 562 5.38 27.02 54.39
N TYR A 563 6.20 26.73 55.41
CA TYR A 563 6.53 25.35 55.76
C TYR A 563 6.39 25.13 57.27
N HIS A 564 6.22 23.88 57.64
CA HIS A 564 6.23 23.44 59.03
C HIS A 564 7.48 22.60 59.30
N PRO A 565 8.31 22.92 60.36
CA PRO A 565 9.60 22.26 60.55
C PRO A 565 9.57 20.74 60.71
N VAL A 566 8.43 20.17 61.13
CA VAL A 566 8.28 18.74 61.39
C VAL A 566 7.37 18.04 60.32
N ASP A 567 6.28 18.71 59.89
CA ASP A 567 5.24 18.09 59.07
C ASP A 567 5.43 18.36 57.56
N SER A 568 6.38 19.23 57.17
CA SER A 568 6.63 19.50 55.76
C SER A 568 7.46 18.41 55.11
N ASN A 569 7.00 17.91 53.97
CA ASN A 569 7.70 16.92 53.15
C ASN A 569 7.39 17.15 51.66
N GLU A 570 8.17 16.48 50.78
CA GLU A 570 8.05 16.62 49.34
C GLU A 570 6.63 16.31 48.82
N MET A 571 5.99 15.26 49.38
CA MET A 571 4.64 14.87 48.97
C MET A 571 3.62 15.96 49.31
N ALA A 572 3.72 16.62 50.44
CA ALA A 572 2.82 17.69 50.85
C ALA A 572 2.95 18.91 49.94
N PHE A 573 4.19 19.31 49.57
CA PHE A 573 4.42 20.39 48.63
C PHE A 573 3.97 20.06 47.21
N LYS A 574 4.16 18.82 46.74
CA LYS A 574 3.63 18.31 45.49
C LYS A 574 2.09 18.45 45.44
N LEU A 575 1.40 18.00 46.48
CA LEU A 575 -0.04 18.10 46.60
C LEU A 575 -0.54 19.55 46.69
N ALA A 576 0.18 20.41 47.42
CA ALA A 576 -0.11 21.84 47.50
C ALA A 576 0.00 22.50 46.13
N ALA A 577 0.99 22.18 45.32
CA ALA A 577 1.16 22.66 43.95
C ALA A 577 -0.01 22.23 43.04
N ILE A 578 -0.44 20.96 43.13
CA ILE A 578 -1.62 20.45 42.38
C ILE A 578 -2.88 21.20 42.79
N LEU A 579 -3.06 21.54 44.09
CA LEU A 579 -4.21 22.30 44.54
C LEU A 579 -4.19 23.73 44.02
N ALA A 580 -3.04 24.42 44.06
CA ALA A 580 -2.86 25.75 43.47
C ALA A 580 -3.21 25.75 41.99
N PHE A 581 -2.73 24.77 41.23
CA PHE A 581 -3.08 24.63 39.81
C PHE A 581 -4.58 24.45 39.58
N LYS A 582 -5.23 23.54 40.29
CA LYS A 582 -6.68 23.29 40.16
C LYS A 582 -7.52 24.50 40.49
N GLU A 583 -7.11 25.34 41.43
CA GLU A 583 -7.80 26.59 41.76
C GLU A 583 -7.55 27.67 40.73
N ALA A 584 -6.35 27.76 40.16
CA ALA A 584 -5.97 28.79 39.20
C ALA A 584 -6.63 28.62 37.85
N MET A 585 -6.55 27.39 37.30
CA MET A 585 -6.85 27.15 35.87
C MET A 585 -8.23 27.54 35.41
N PRO A 586 -9.35 27.29 36.15
CA PRO A 586 -10.67 27.74 35.75
C PRO A 586 -10.83 29.27 35.67
N LYS A 587 -10.00 30.00 36.44
CA LYS A 587 -10.04 31.49 36.52
C LYS A 587 -9.16 32.15 35.46
N ALA A 588 -8.24 31.37 34.84
CA ALA A 588 -7.26 31.87 33.88
C ALA A 588 -7.76 31.99 32.45
N ASN A 589 -9.07 31.96 32.20
CA ASN A 589 -9.69 32.00 30.87
C ASN A 589 -9.14 30.89 29.96
N PRO A 590 -9.31 29.62 30.32
CA PRO A 590 -8.77 28.52 29.55
C PRO A 590 -9.48 28.38 28.19
N THR A 591 -8.73 27.87 27.17
CA THR A 591 -9.23 27.62 25.83
C THR A 591 -8.66 26.32 25.27
N LEU A 592 -9.37 25.68 24.33
CA LEU A 592 -8.92 24.49 23.63
C LEU A 592 -8.06 24.84 22.42
N LEU A 593 -7.05 24.00 22.18
CA LEU A 593 -6.24 24.01 20.98
C LEU A 593 -6.47 22.73 20.18
N GLU A 594 -6.55 22.86 18.86
CA GLU A 594 -6.65 21.73 17.93
C GLU A 594 -5.40 21.62 17.06
N PRO A 595 -4.98 20.40 16.69
CA PRO A 595 -3.85 20.23 15.79
C PRO A 595 -4.23 20.63 14.36
N ILE A 596 -3.38 21.45 13.75
CA ILE A 596 -3.47 21.87 12.34
C ILE A 596 -2.43 21.08 11.54
N GLY A 597 -2.87 20.53 10.42
CA GLY A 597 -2.02 19.82 9.48
C GLY A 597 -1.82 20.58 8.18
N SER A 598 -0.65 20.42 7.58
CA SER A 598 -0.38 20.78 6.18
C SER A 598 -0.86 19.64 5.29
N LEU A 599 -1.79 19.95 4.43
CA LEU A 599 -2.41 19.02 3.50
C LEU A 599 -1.95 19.34 2.07
N ALA A 600 -1.47 18.33 1.34
CA ALA A 600 -1.23 18.43 -0.10
C ALA A 600 -2.08 17.39 -0.83
N VAL A 601 -3.00 17.85 -1.67
CA VAL A 601 -3.95 16.99 -2.41
C VAL A 601 -3.60 17.03 -3.89
N THR A 602 -3.23 15.88 -4.45
CA THR A 602 -2.93 15.73 -5.88
C THR A 602 -4.14 15.16 -6.60
N VAL A 603 -4.69 15.92 -7.55
CA VAL A 603 -5.87 15.52 -8.34
C VAL A 603 -5.76 16.00 -9.78
N PRO A 604 -6.41 15.33 -10.76
CA PRO A 604 -6.61 15.88 -12.10
C PRO A 604 -7.34 17.23 -12.03
N GLU A 605 -7.01 18.13 -12.95
CA GLU A 605 -7.48 19.54 -12.98
C GLU A 605 -9.01 19.67 -12.84
N ASN A 606 -9.76 18.76 -13.48
CA ASN A 606 -11.22 18.77 -13.45
C ASN A 606 -11.86 18.53 -12.06
N TYR A 607 -11.09 18.03 -11.08
CA TYR A 607 -11.56 17.80 -9.69
C TYR A 607 -11.12 18.87 -8.71
N VAL A 608 -10.30 19.83 -9.12
CA VAL A 608 -9.77 20.90 -8.23
C VAL A 608 -10.91 21.69 -7.58
N GLY A 609 -11.97 22.02 -8.34
CA GLY A 609 -13.12 22.73 -7.81
C GLY A 609 -13.84 21.99 -6.69
N ASP A 610 -14.05 20.68 -6.85
CA ASP A 610 -14.71 19.84 -5.84
C ASP A 610 -13.85 19.73 -4.56
N VAL A 611 -12.53 19.54 -4.71
CA VAL A 611 -11.58 19.50 -3.59
C VAL A 611 -11.60 20.83 -2.83
N MET A 612 -11.54 21.97 -3.51
CA MET A 612 -11.59 23.29 -2.88
C MET A 612 -12.88 23.53 -2.12
N GLY A 613 -14.01 23.08 -2.69
CA GLY A 613 -15.33 23.15 -2.04
C GLY A 613 -15.40 22.30 -0.77
N ASP A 614 -14.83 21.09 -0.81
CA ASP A 614 -14.80 20.20 0.36
C ASP A 614 -13.86 20.71 1.45
N LEU A 615 -12.66 21.18 1.10
CA LEU A 615 -11.72 21.79 2.05
C LEU A 615 -12.33 22.99 2.79
N SER A 616 -13.09 23.81 2.09
CA SER A 616 -13.81 24.95 2.72
C SER A 616 -14.82 24.49 3.75
N LYS A 617 -15.55 23.39 3.51
CA LYS A 617 -16.47 22.78 4.49
C LYS A 617 -15.75 22.25 5.72
N ARG A 618 -14.52 21.76 5.56
CA ARG A 618 -13.64 21.23 6.63
C ARG A 618 -12.82 22.31 7.33
N ARG A 619 -13.16 23.58 7.15
CA ARG A 619 -12.42 24.72 7.73
C ARG A 619 -10.98 24.81 7.20
N GLY A 620 -10.69 24.20 6.08
CA GLY A 620 -9.38 24.27 5.43
C GLY A 620 -9.09 25.65 4.87
N ARG A 621 -7.83 26.05 4.94
CA ARG A 621 -7.31 27.31 4.38
C ARG A 621 -6.41 26.96 3.18
N PRO A 622 -6.87 27.14 1.94
CA PRO A 622 -6.01 26.94 0.78
C PRO A 622 -4.81 27.88 0.80
N MET A 623 -3.63 27.35 0.55
CA MET A 623 -2.35 28.08 0.54
C MET A 623 -1.82 28.30 -0.87
N GLY A 624 -2.08 27.36 -1.79
CA GLY A 624 -1.61 27.44 -3.16
C GLY A 624 -2.07 26.27 -4.01
N MET A 625 -1.78 26.37 -5.31
CA MET A 625 -2.01 25.30 -6.28
C MET A 625 -0.84 25.28 -7.26
N THR A 626 -0.25 24.11 -7.49
CA THR A 626 0.87 23.92 -8.41
C THR A 626 0.61 22.71 -9.31
N PRO A 627 0.89 22.81 -10.63
CA PRO A 627 0.82 21.64 -11.50
C PRO A 627 1.98 20.68 -11.17
N ASP A 628 1.72 19.38 -11.25
CA ASP A 628 2.77 18.36 -11.17
C ASP A 628 3.30 17.99 -12.57
N ALA A 629 4.31 17.13 -12.62
CA ALA A 629 4.91 16.66 -13.87
C ALA A 629 3.99 15.73 -14.68
N ASP A 630 2.97 15.16 -14.05
CA ASP A 630 2.03 14.20 -14.64
C ASP A 630 0.74 14.89 -15.16
N GLY A 631 0.66 16.22 -15.09
CA GLY A 631 -0.51 16.99 -15.53
C GLY A 631 -1.66 17.04 -14.51
N ASN A 632 -1.40 16.66 -13.25
CA ASN A 632 -2.32 16.90 -12.15
C ASN A 632 -2.03 18.23 -11.48
N THR A 633 -2.95 18.65 -10.62
CA THR A 633 -2.79 19.84 -9.77
C THR A 633 -2.62 19.39 -8.33
N VAL A 634 -1.60 19.92 -7.66
CA VAL A 634 -1.40 19.77 -6.22
C VAL A 634 -2.04 20.98 -5.53
N VAL A 635 -3.05 20.75 -4.73
CA VAL A 635 -3.72 21.76 -3.89
C VAL A 635 -3.11 21.69 -2.50
N GLU A 636 -2.48 22.76 -2.06
CA GLU A 636 -1.91 22.90 -0.72
C GLU A 636 -2.86 23.66 0.19
N ALA A 637 -3.08 23.14 1.41
CA ALA A 637 -3.96 23.75 2.39
C ALA A 637 -3.52 23.46 3.82
N GLU A 638 -3.85 24.33 4.75
CA GLU A 638 -3.83 24.03 6.17
C GLU A 638 -5.23 23.62 6.64
N VAL A 639 -5.32 22.54 7.38
CA VAL A 639 -6.60 21.97 7.81
C VAL A 639 -6.56 21.53 9.27
N PRO A 640 -7.66 21.69 10.02
CA PRO A 640 -7.81 21.06 11.33
C PRO A 640 -7.82 19.55 11.18
N MET A 641 -6.88 18.85 11.82
CA MET A 641 -6.78 17.38 11.70
C MET A 641 -8.04 16.67 12.21
N ALA A 642 -8.80 17.31 13.10
CA ALA A 642 -10.09 16.81 13.57
C ALA A 642 -11.14 16.62 12.47
N GLU A 643 -11.06 17.39 11.38
CA GLU A 643 -11.99 17.33 10.24
C GLU A 643 -11.57 16.31 9.17
N MET A 644 -10.43 15.64 9.35
CA MET A 644 -9.80 14.81 8.31
C MET A 644 -10.05 13.31 8.47
N SER A 645 -10.75 12.87 9.50
CA SER A 645 -10.93 11.44 9.81
C SER A 645 -11.58 10.63 8.67
N SER A 646 -12.52 11.22 7.91
CA SER A 646 -13.17 10.59 6.74
C SER A 646 -12.57 10.99 5.39
N TYR A 647 -11.59 11.90 5.38
CA TYR A 647 -11.17 12.57 4.15
C TYR A 647 -10.68 11.62 3.06
N ALA A 648 -9.99 10.53 3.42
CA ALA A 648 -9.54 9.51 2.48
C ALA A 648 -10.70 8.88 1.68
N ILE A 649 -11.82 8.61 2.35
CA ILE A 649 -13.01 8.02 1.74
C ILE A 649 -13.71 9.07 0.86
N ASP A 650 -13.87 10.28 1.38
CA ASP A 650 -14.56 11.37 0.69
C ASP A 650 -13.79 11.83 -0.56
N LEU A 651 -12.44 11.94 -0.47
CA LEU A 651 -11.59 12.24 -1.62
C LEU A 651 -11.71 11.19 -2.73
N ARG A 652 -11.72 9.90 -2.35
CA ARG A 652 -11.93 8.81 -3.31
C ARG A 652 -13.28 8.90 -4.00
N ALA A 653 -14.33 9.19 -3.24
CA ALA A 653 -15.67 9.32 -3.80
C ALA A 653 -15.77 10.49 -4.79
N MET A 654 -15.26 11.68 -4.43
CA MET A 654 -15.35 12.87 -5.28
C MET A 654 -14.44 12.80 -6.51
N THR A 655 -13.30 12.11 -6.43
CA THR A 655 -12.31 12.03 -7.52
C THR A 655 -12.34 10.72 -8.29
N GLN A 656 -13.32 9.86 -8.02
CA GLN A 656 -13.37 8.50 -8.57
C GLN A 656 -12.05 7.73 -8.31
N ALA A 657 -11.47 7.89 -7.12
CA ALA A 657 -10.21 7.30 -6.70
C ALA A 657 -8.95 7.76 -7.48
N ARG A 658 -9.02 8.87 -8.22
CA ARG A 658 -7.85 9.48 -8.88
C ARG A 658 -7.04 10.36 -7.96
N GLY A 659 -7.68 10.93 -6.92
CA GLY A 659 -7.02 11.79 -5.95
C GLY A 659 -6.16 11.02 -4.94
N SER A 660 -5.07 11.66 -4.52
CA SER A 660 -4.23 11.24 -3.40
C SER A 660 -3.89 12.45 -2.53
N PHE A 661 -3.51 12.21 -1.29
CA PHE A 661 -3.11 13.31 -0.40
C PHE A 661 -2.04 12.86 0.59
N THR A 662 -1.32 13.86 1.11
CA THR A 662 -0.47 13.75 2.29
C THR A 662 -0.93 14.75 3.33
N LEU A 663 -0.84 14.39 4.62
CA LEU A 663 -1.23 15.22 5.74
C LEU A 663 -0.15 15.12 6.81
N GLU A 664 0.46 16.25 7.17
CA GLU A 664 1.53 16.35 8.15
C GLU A 664 1.15 17.36 9.24
N PHE A 665 1.39 17.04 10.51
CA PHE A 665 1.17 17.96 11.61
C PHE A 665 2.11 19.17 11.50
N VAL A 666 1.57 20.37 11.74
CA VAL A 666 2.35 21.63 11.71
C VAL A 666 2.40 22.29 13.06
N ARG A 667 1.24 22.59 13.65
CA ARG A 667 1.13 23.34 14.92
C ARG A 667 -0.24 23.16 15.57
N TYR A 668 -0.38 23.71 16.76
CA TYR A 668 -1.65 23.85 17.45
C TYR A 668 -2.24 25.25 17.23
N GLU A 669 -3.56 25.36 16.98
CA GLU A 669 -4.30 26.63 16.94
C GLU A 669 -5.54 26.58 17.83
N GLU A 670 -6.06 27.74 18.20
CA GLU A 670 -7.26 27.82 19.03
C GLU A 670 -8.49 27.30 18.29
N VAL A 671 -9.22 26.41 18.96
CA VAL A 671 -10.51 25.93 18.46
C VAL A 671 -11.53 27.09 18.44
N PRO A 672 -12.28 27.30 17.36
CA PRO A 672 -13.36 28.29 17.31
C PRO A 672 -14.37 28.07 18.47
N LYS A 673 -14.78 29.14 19.12
CA LYS A 673 -15.66 29.09 20.34
C LYS A 673 -16.91 28.22 20.16
N GLN A 674 -17.51 28.25 18.98
CA GLN A 674 -18.71 27.45 18.65
C GLN A 674 -18.42 25.93 18.69
N ASN A 675 -17.19 25.49 18.40
CA ASN A 675 -16.80 24.08 18.37
C ASN A 675 -16.30 23.59 19.73
N GLN A 676 -15.80 24.49 20.60
CA GLN A 676 -15.26 24.10 21.91
C GLN A 676 -16.34 23.46 22.81
N ALA A 677 -17.54 23.95 22.81
CA ALA A 677 -18.64 23.43 23.66
C ALA A 677 -18.92 21.94 23.33
N LYS A 678 -18.90 21.56 22.05
CA LYS A 678 -19.11 20.19 21.61
C LYS A 678 -17.97 19.30 22.06
N ILE A 679 -16.72 19.72 21.82
CA ILE A 679 -15.52 18.96 22.19
C ILE A 679 -15.48 18.69 23.70
N ILE A 680 -15.80 19.71 24.51
CA ILE A 680 -15.87 19.58 25.98
C ILE A 680 -16.99 18.60 26.41
N ALA A 681 -18.13 18.64 25.75
CA ALA A 681 -19.23 17.72 26.05
C ALA A 681 -18.86 16.27 25.69
N ASP A 682 -18.29 16.08 24.53
CA ASP A 682 -17.85 14.74 24.05
C ASP A 682 -16.76 14.16 24.97
N ALA A 683 -15.77 14.97 25.39
CA ALA A 683 -14.72 14.53 26.30
C ALA A 683 -15.25 14.10 27.68
N LYS A 684 -16.25 14.83 28.22
CA LYS A 684 -16.90 14.48 29.48
C LYS A 684 -17.82 13.26 29.42
N ALA A 685 -18.29 12.91 28.23
CA ALA A 685 -19.08 11.68 28.03
C ALA A 685 -18.18 10.44 27.97
N ASP A 686 -16.93 10.63 27.64
CA ASP A 686 -15.92 9.56 27.53
C ASP A 686 -15.21 9.24 28.86
N GLU A 687 -15.29 10.12 29.91
CA GLU A 687 -14.82 9.88 31.27
C GLU A 687 -15.80 9.00 32.08
#